data_16844a007a69c6ce6529a4311927f47b
#
_entry.id   16844a007a69c6ce6529a4311927f47b
#
_cell.length_a   1.000
_cell.length_b   1.000
_cell.length_c   1.000
_cell.angle_alpha   90.00
_cell.angle_beta   90.00
_cell.angle_gamma   90.00
#
_symmetry.space_group_name_H-M   'P 1'
#
loop_
_entity.id
_entity.type
_entity.pdbx_description
1 polymer ?
#
loop_
_entity_poly.entity_id
_entity_poly.type
_entity_poly.pdbx_seq_one_letter_code
_entity_poly.pdbx_strand_id
1 'polypeptide(L)'
;MRQLEGELRGYPLRGELEGRWSQQQLSLSTLQLNVAGTTLSAQGQLARSWDLQFHAASDNLGKLLPTAKGRFDLEGRLSGKASAPRLSLQGKAEGLDYEQNQVASLDLQLDMGLAATARSYLELQATGVQTRNTLWQQVQIQTRGTNAAQTISLQASNQDASLRSQLHGRFTPWRWRGSLDEFELNQPHYGKWQLEQPVKLALARGDYSLSSLCLVQGQAHLCLQGQWSATRRQARLDIKTFPLHLLQPWLAKDIQLNGELNAQARLQTTTKGELRGDLVASSPAMSIALRFTELNEQLQLAASSLTAKLDSQGLHAALHLPLAAGGGIDSELRLPGWKPATGWPRTQPVVASLQLKHIPAEVITRLVPQTAQARGQLQADLHVAGSLGEPHLHGSASWQGGSVLVPQLGIHIRKVNASISSIKTNTVAFRIGAHSGDGTVQIDGQTELDPTKGWPTHATLTSHNLEVSNNAQAYVLVDSSLRIYLQDNVIIVDGNINVPRARLHPQSLPEGAVPVSPDLVIVNADKKTTFVTRWLLTARLRVQLGDQVEFKGFGISGKLRGKLALSDEPGKLIMGQGEVSIADGSYRLRGQDLTIRRGRLIFSNTFIDDPAVDVEAVREVNTVTAGVRIKGTLKQPQLTIFSEPTMSQSDALSYLLLGHAMSQSTLAEGQSVSNAASALGLVAGDYLAKGIGGTLGLDELRLDVNQTTQNTSLVLGKYLSPKLYLRYYSGIAESSRILQLQYQLSRRFQIQTESGYRGSQSITGGDIFFTIDY
;
A
#
# COMPACT_ATOMS: atom_id res chain seq x y z
N MET A 1 37.79 -48.71 28.38
CA MET A 1 36.82 -47.61 28.14
C MET A 1 37.49 -46.27 28.43
N ARG A 2 37.51 -45.35 27.49
CA ARG A 2 37.89 -43.99 27.75
C ARG A 2 36.64 -43.14 27.61
N GLN A 3 36.22 -42.52 28.71
CA GLN A 3 35.13 -41.54 28.67
C GLN A 3 35.63 -40.31 27.93
N LEU A 4 34.82 -39.83 27.02
CA LEU A 4 35.03 -38.61 26.25
C LEU A 4 34.14 -37.55 26.87
N GLU A 5 34.76 -36.51 27.39
CA GLU A 5 34.06 -35.32 27.89
C GLU A 5 34.59 -34.08 27.20
N GLY A 6 33.72 -33.21 26.83
CA GLY A 6 34.07 -31.97 26.12
C GLY A 6 32.88 -31.04 26.01
N GLU A 7 33.02 -30.02 25.20
CA GLU A 7 31.98 -29.04 24.94
C GLU A 7 31.95 -28.73 23.43
N LEU A 8 30.76 -28.72 22.86
CA LEU A 8 30.53 -28.31 21.49
C LEU A 8 29.45 -27.23 21.47
N ARG A 9 29.85 -26.03 21.08
CA ARG A 9 28.95 -24.85 20.99
C ARG A 9 28.18 -24.54 22.27
N GLY A 10 28.82 -24.69 23.44
CA GLY A 10 28.22 -24.45 24.74
C GLY A 10 27.40 -25.63 25.32
N TYR A 11 27.30 -26.74 24.60
CA TYR A 11 26.63 -27.95 25.07
C TYR A 11 27.66 -29.00 25.50
N PRO A 12 27.42 -29.69 26.62
CA PRO A 12 28.31 -30.75 27.07
C PRO A 12 28.28 -31.92 26.08
N LEU A 13 29.44 -32.32 25.59
CA LEU A 13 29.67 -33.51 24.83
C LEU A 13 30.11 -34.59 25.77
N ARG A 14 29.37 -35.71 25.78
CA ARG A 14 29.68 -36.90 26.55
C ARG A 14 29.70 -38.09 25.60
N GLY A 15 30.65 -38.99 25.84
CA GLY A 15 30.72 -40.18 25.05
C GLY A 15 31.66 -41.24 25.58
N GLU A 16 31.64 -42.35 24.89
CA GLU A 16 32.50 -43.50 25.14
C GLU A 16 33.16 -43.89 23.84
N LEU A 17 34.48 -44.15 23.93
CA LEU A 17 35.26 -44.66 22.80
C LEU A 17 36.05 -45.86 23.26
N GLU A 18 35.82 -46.98 22.63
CA GLU A 18 36.60 -48.19 22.79
C GLU A 18 37.06 -48.70 21.42
N GLY A 19 38.37 -48.79 21.23
CA GLY A 19 38.93 -49.22 19.97
C GLY A 19 40.43 -49.57 20.09
N ARG A 20 40.89 -50.29 19.08
CA ARG A 20 42.28 -50.71 18.97
C ARG A 20 42.82 -50.22 17.64
N TRP A 21 43.97 -49.53 17.72
CA TRP A 21 44.73 -49.17 16.52
C TRP A 21 46.00 -50.01 16.46
N SER A 22 46.16 -50.79 15.41
CA SER A 22 47.32 -51.65 15.19
C SER A 22 47.61 -51.82 13.68
N GLN A 23 48.85 -51.66 13.27
CA GLN A 23 49.32 -51.89 11.88
C GLN A 23 48.41 -51.28 10.79
N GLN A 24 48.04 -50.04 10.95
CA GLN A 24 47.10 -49.30 10.05
C GLN A 24 45.67 -49.86 10.01
N GLN A 25 45.27 -50.61 11.04
CA GLN A 25 43.92 -51.10 11.21
C GLN A 25 43.30 -50.43 12.44
N LEU A 26 42.14 -49.83 12.26
CA LEU A 26 41.29 -49.35 13.35
C LEU A 26 40.15 -50.36 13.58
N SER A 27 40.09 -50.96 14.76
CA SER A 27 38.95 -51.75 15.22
C SER A 27 38.24 -50.92 16.27
N LEU A 28 37.02 -50.52 16.00
CA LEU A 28 36.16 -49.73 16.87
C LEU A 28 35.11 -50.67 17.48
N SER A 29 35.27 -50.99 18.76
CA SER A 29 34.31 -51.82 19.48
C SER A 29 33.04 -51.02 19.78
N THR A 30 33.23 -49.77 20.22
CA THR A 30 32.14 -48.87 20.54
C THR A 30 32.60 -47.43 20.39
N LEU A 31 31.83 -46.65 19.68
CA LEU A 31 31.81 -45.18 19.74
C LEU A 31 30.38 -44.76 20.06
N GLN A 32 30.19 -44.03 21.14
CA GLN A 32 28.92 -43.39 21.45
C GLN A 32 29.21 -41.95 21.84
N LEU A 33 28.59 -41.03 21.15
CA LEU A 33 28.70 -39.60 21.43
C LEU A 33 27.30 -39.03 21.60
N ASN A 34 27.13 -38.20 22.60
CA ASN A 34 25.91 -37.45 22.83
C ASN A 34 26.24 -35.99 23.06
N VAL A 35 25.61 -35.12 22.28
CA VAL A 35 25.74 -33.68 22.42
C VAL A 35 24.42 -32.98 22.07
N ALA A 36 23.88 -32.19 22.96
CA ALA A 36 22.67 -31.42 22.74
C ALA A 36 21.44 -32.23 22.25
N GLY A 37 21.30 -33.52 22.65
CA GLY A 37 20.22 -34.41 22.22
C GLY A 37 20.46 -35.05 20.85
N THR A 38 21.67 -34.89 20.30
CA THR A 38 22.12 -35.63 19.12
C THR A 38 23.02 -36.77 19.56
N THR A 39 22.73 -37.97 19.09
CA THR A 39 23.50 -39.19 19.35
C THR A 39 24.21 -39.62 18.09
N LEU A 40 25.44 -40.04 18.22
CA LEU A 40 26.20 -40.72 17.17
C LEU A 40 26.78 -41.98 17.76
N SER A 41 26.48 -43.11 17.16
CA SER A 41 27.10 -44.41 17.51
C SER A 41 27.79 -44.99 16.30
N ALA A 42 28.91 -45.66 16.51
CA ALA A 42 29.61 -46.37 15.45
C ALA A 42 30.36 -47.61 16.02
N GLN A 43 30.41 -48.66 15.23
CA GLN A 43 31.15 -49.90 15.54
C GLN A 43 31.65 -50.55 14.26
N GLY A 44 32.77 -51.29 14.36
CA GLY A 44 33.30 -52.01 13.20
C GLY A 44 34.80 -51.85 13.04
N GLN A 45 35.26 -52.07 11.82
CA GLN A 45 36.69 -52.04 11.51
C GLN A 45 36.97 -51.25 10.21
N LEU A 46 38.07 -50.54 10.25
CA LEU A 46 38.67 -49.86 9.08
C LEU A 46 40.10 -50.43 8.92
N ALA A 47 40.22 -51.38 7.96
CA ALA A 47 41.47 -52.08 7.66
C ALA A 47 41.69 -52.11 6.14
N ARG A 48 42.30 -53.13 5.59
CA ARG A 48 42.35 -53.39 4.12
C ARG A 48 40.93 -53.56 3.53
N SER A 49 39.99 -54.08 4.35
CA SER A 49 38.57 -54.10 4.10
C SER A 49 37.88 -53.32 5.21
N TRP A 50 36.99 -52.43 4.86
CA TRP A 50 36.17 -51.63 5.77
C TRP A 50 34.88 -52.33 6.08
N ASP A 51 34.45 -52.30 7.34
CA ASP A 51 33.13 -52.70 7.78
C ASP A 51 32.79 -51.86 9.02
N LEU A 52 32.25 -50.70 8.86
CA LEU A 52 31.87 -49.78 9.88
C LEU A 52 30.39 -49.48 9.77
N GLN A 53 29.65 -49.80 10.82
CA GLN A 53 28.23 -49.42 10.98
C GLN A 53 28.16 -48.15 11.85
N PHE A 54 27.28 -47.25 11.51
CA PHE A 54 27.04 -46.05 12.30
C PHE A 54 25.54 -45.70 12.29
N HIS A 55 25.13 -45.05 13.38
CA HIS A 55 23.79 -44.49 13.55
C HIS A 55 23.91 -43.07 14.11
N ALA A 56 23.18 -42.14 13.53
CA ALA A 56 23.16 -40.75 13.96
C ALA A 56 21.68 -40.27 14.05
N ALA A 57 21.29 -39.81 15.22
CA ALA A 57 19.95 -39.31 15.44
C ALA A 57 19.96 -38.00 16.21
N SER A 58 19.03 -37.15 15.92
CA SER A 58 18.82 -35.88 16.65
C SER A 58 17.33 -35.57 16.77
N ASP A 59 16.90 -35.31 17.99
CA ASP A 59 15.52 -34.88 18.27
C ASP A 59 15.31 -33.38 18.02
N ASN A 60 16.39 -32.59 18.03
CA ASN A 60 16.33 -31.16 17.81
C ASN A 60 17.64 -30.63 17.24
N LEU A 61 17.69 -30.51 15.92
CA LEU A 61 18.86 -30.04 15.18
C LEU A 61 19.25 -28.60 15.56
N GLY A 62 18.30 -27.77 16.00
CA GLY A 62 18.53 -26.36 16.36
C GLY A 62 19.49 -26.17 17.54
N LYS A 63 19.66 -27.19 18.38
CA LYS A 63 20.66 -27.14 19.46
C LYS A 63 22.09 -27.18 18.92
N LEU A 64 22.35 -27.91 17.84
CA LEU A 64 23.65 -27.98 17.21
C LEU A 64 23.84 -26.91 16.12
N LEU A 65 22.81 -26.60 15.39
CA LEU A 65 22.79 -25.61 14.29
C LEU A 65 21.70 -24.58 14.57
N PRO A 66 22.01 -23.42 15.17
CA PRO A 66 20.98 -22.45 15.63
C PRO A 66 20.04 -21.94 14.52
N THR A 67 20.49 -22.01 13.27
CA THR A 67 19.68 -21.62 12.09
C THR A 67 18.83 -22.76 11.51
N ALA A 68 18.94 -23.98 12.05
CA ALA A 68 18.23 -25.17 11.60
C ALA A 68 17.25 -25.67 12.66
N LYS A 69 16.13 -26.28 12.24
CA LYS A 69 15.18 -26.98 13.10
C LYS A 69 14.88 -28.34 12.50
N GLY A 70 14.26 -29.19 13.29
CA GLY A 70 13.83 -30.51 12.87
C GLY A 70 14.51 -31.65 13.60
N ARG A 71 14.12 -32.87 13.25
CA ARG A 71 14.67 -34.10 13.78
C ARG A 71 15.10 -35.04 12.63
N PHE A 72 16.09 -35.87 12.89
CA PHE A 72 16.50 -36.89 11.92
C PHE A 72 16.96 -38.16 12.63
N ASP A 73 16.87 -39.27 11.92
CA ASP A 73 17.40 -40.55 12.24
C ASP A 73 18.05 -41.15 11.01
N LEU A 74 19.32 -41.57 11.12
CA LEU A 74 20.17 -41.95 10.00
C LEU A 74 21.01 -43.16 10.39
N GLU A 75 20.86 -44.25 9.65
CA GLU A 75 21.68 -45.45 9.79
C GLU A 75 22.56 -45.67 8.56
N GLY A 76 23.80 -46.05 8.77
CA GLY A 76 24.72 -46.28 7.67
C GLY A 76 25.74 -47.36 7.91
N ARG A 77 26.25 -47.91 6.79
CA ARG A 77 27.34 -48.87 6.77
C ARG A 77 28.36 -48.45 5.72
N LEU A 78 29.60 -48.36 6.14
CA LEU A 78 30.74 -48.16 5.24
C LEU A 78 31.49 -49.50 5.12
N SER A 79 31.48 -50.12 3.95
CA SER A 79 31.97 -51.46 3.71
C SER A 79 32.86 -51.59 2.49
N GLY A 80 33.52 -52.72 2.29
CA GLY A 80 34.30 -53.05 1.10
C GLY A 80 35.79 -52.76 1.21
N LYS A 81 36.54 -52.89 0.11
CA LYS A 81 38.00 -52.64 0.08
C LYS A 81 38.28 -51.16 0.37
N ALA A 82 39.34 -50.85 1.10
CA ALA A 82 39.76 -49.48 1.42
C ALA A 82 40.04 -48.64 0.12
N SER A 83 40.44 -49.26 -0.97
CA SER A 83 40.61 -48.62 -2.27
C SER A 83 39.32 -48.36 -3.04
N ALA A 84 38.22 -49.02 -2.65
CA ALA A 84 36.91 -48.89 -3.29
C ALA A 84 35.78 -49.16 -2.25
N PRO A 85 35.62 -48.26 -1.29
CA PRO A 85 34.61 -48.42 -0.25
C PRO A 85 33.21 -48.26 -0.82
N ARG A 86 32.24 -48.83 -0.12
CA ARG A 86 30.82 -48.73 -0.40
C ARG A 86 30.10 -48.14 0.84
N LEU A 87 29.30 -47.14 0.61
CA LEU A 87 28.43 -46.51 1.61
C LEU A 87 26.98 -46.92 1.34
N SER A 88 26.37 -47.55 2.32
CA SER A 88 24.91 -47.74 2.37
C SER A 88 24.37 -46.90 3.48
N LEU A 89 23.32 -46.11 3.20
CA LEU A 89 22.73 -45.17 4.13
C LEU A 89 21.22 -45.21 3.97
N GLN A 90 20.51 -45.24 5.11
CA GLN A 90 19.06 -45.02 5.14
C GLN A 90 18.73 -44.12 6.28
N GLY A 91 17.71 -43.26 6.09
CA GLY A 91 17.33 -42.33 7.14
C GLY A 91 16.07 -41.57 6.84
N LYS A 92 15.57 -40.97 7.89
CA LYS A 92 14.38 -40.14 7.87
C LYS A 92 14.65 -38.82 8.56
N ALA A 93 13.99 -37.77 8.08
CA ALA A 93 13.99 -36.49 8.77
C ALA A 93 12.60 -35.87 8.72
N GLU A 94 12.27 -35.09 9.74
CA GLU A 94 10.97 -34.45 9.87
C GLU A 94 11.10 -33.01 10.40
N GLY A 95 10.25 -32.13 9.88
CA GLY A 95 10.19 -30.75 10.31
C GLY A 95 11.47 -29.96 10.08
N LEU A 96 12.25 -30.32 9.04
CA LEU A 96 13.47 -29.60 8.71
C LEU A 96 13.13 -28.16 8.31
N ASP A 97 13.79 -27.19 8.95
CA ASP A 97 13.71 -25.76 8.64
C ASP A 97 15.13 -25.21 8.66
N TYR A 98 15.57 -24.69 7.55
CA TYR A 98 16.88 -24.04 7.44
C TYR A 98 16.75 -22.75 6.65
N GLU A 99 17.05 -21.62 7.30
CA GLU A 99 16.86 -20.26 6.78
C GLU A 99 15.40 -20.00 6.35
N GLN A 100 15.08 -20.08 5.08
CA GLN A 100 13.73 -19.84 4.53
C GLN A 100 13.19 -21.07 3.80
N ASN A 101 13.83 -22.24 3.98
CA ASN A 101 13.43 -23.47 3.35
C ASN A 101 12.97 -24.47 4.38
N GLN A 102 11.81 -25.09 4.13
CA GLN A 102 11.21 -26.07 5.03
C GLN A 102 10.95 -27.38 4.29
N VAL A 103 11.10 -28.48 4.99
CA VAL A 103 10.76 -29.83 4.51
C VAL A 103 9.98 -30.54 5.60
N ALA A 104 8.73 -30.92 5.31
CA ALA A 104 7.88 -31.57 6.31
C ALA A 104 8.38 -32.97 6.65
N SER A 105 8.68 -33.81 5.62
CA SER A 105 9.31 -35.11 5.80
C SER A 105 10.29 -35.41 4.68
N LEU A 106 11.33 -36.18 4.98
CA LEU A 106 12.34 -36.62 4.04
C LEU A 106 12.70 -38.10 4.38
N ASP A 107 12.60 -38.97 3.39
CA ASP A 107 13.10 -40.32 3.41
C ASP A 107 14.27 -40.48 2.45
N LEU A 108 15.35 -41.08 2.92
CA LEU A 108 16.59 -41.24 2.16
C LEU A 108 17.04 -42.72 2.17
N GLN A 109 17.35 -43.23 0.99
CA GLN A 109 18.04 -44.50 0.81
C GLN A 109 19.19 -44.30 -0.18
N LEU A 110 20.40 -44.67 0.22
CA LEU A 110 21.62 -44.49 -0.58
C LEU A 110 22.41 -45.84 -0.53
N ASP A 111 22.87 -46.24 -1.67
CA ASP A 111 23.83 -47.36 -1.78
C ASP A 111 24.81 -47.09 -2.93
N MET A 112 25.99 -46.64 -2.58
CA MET A 112 27.03 -46.17 -3.53
C MET A 112 28.40 -46.74 -3.17
N GLY A 113 29.10 -47.26 -4.18
CA GLY A 113 30.52 -47.60 -4.06
C GLY A 113 31.36 -46.70 -4.96
N LEU A 114 32.70 -46.67 -4.77
CA LEU A 114 33.62 -45.89 -5.59
C LEU A 114 34.10 -46.60 -6.89
N ALA A 115 33.96 -47.91 -6.99
CA ALA A 115 34.31 -48.65 -8.22
C ALA A 115 33.37 -48.27 -9.39
N ALA A 116 33.90 -48.28 -10.63
CA ALA A 116 33.09 -47.97 -11.81
C ALA A 116 31.90 -48.94 -12.01
N THR A 117 32.07 -50.20 -11.65
CA THR A 117 31.02 -51.24 -11.69
C THR A 117 30.16 -51.27 -10.42
N ALA A 118 30.49 -50.47 -9.41
CA ALA A 118 29.69 -50.40 -8.19
C ALA A 118 28.28 -49.93 -8.47
N ARG A 119 27.32 -50.48 -7.76
CA ARG A 119 25.94 -50.02 -7.78
C ARG A 119 25.88 -48.56 -7.34
N SER A 120 25.12 -47.78 -8.06
CA SER A 120 24.79 -46.39 -7.76
C SER A 120 23.30 -46.32 -7.60
N TYR A 121 22.82 -46.25 -6.35
CA TYR A 121 21.43 -46.16 -6.00
C TYR A 121 21.25 -45.06 -4.98
N LEU A 122 20.35 -44.14 -5.29
CA LEU A 122 19.84 -43.15 -4.36
C LEU A 122 18.33 -43.08 -4.57
N GLU A 123 17.60 -43.08 -3.50
CA GLU A 123 16.18 -42.71 -3.48
C GLU A 123 15.98 -41.71 -2.36
N LEU A 124 15.53 -40.55 -2.73
CA LEU A 124 15.17 -39.47 -1.81
C LEU A 124 13.74 -39.07 -2.11
N GLN A 125 12.89 -39.17 -1.11
CA GLN A 125 11.51 -38.72 -1.17
C GLN A 125 11.29 -37.66 -0.09
N ALA A 126 10.80 -36.47 -0.48
CA ALA A 126 10.49 -35.38 0.43
C ALA A 126 9.05 -34.91 0.22
N THR A 127 8.39 -34.56 1.32
CA THR A 127 7.04 -33.99 1.28
C THR A 127 7.05 -32.59 1.91
N GLY A 128 6.16 -31.72 1.44
CA GLY A 128 6.01 -30.38 2.00
C GLY A 128 7.29 -29.55 1.89
N VAL A 129 7.97 -29.59 0.73
CA VAL A 129 9.19 -28.81 0.48
C VAL A 129 8.79 -27.38 0.13
N GLN A 130 8.93 -26.48 1.09
CA GLN A 130 8.65 -25.06 0.91
C GLN A 130 9.95 -24.31 0.69
N THR A 131 10.05 -23.63 -0.43
CA THR A 131 11.08 -22.62 -0.74
C THR A 131 10.42 -21.25 -0.66
N ARG A 132 11.18 -20.14 -0.76
CA ARG A 132 10.64 -18.78 -0.61
C ARG A 132 9.26 -18.52 -1.21
N ASN A 133 8.98 -19.05 -2.41
CA ASN A 133 7.76 -18.72 -3.16
C ASN A 133 6.96 -19.95 -3.64
N THR A 134 7.44 -21.16 -3.40
CA THR A 134 6.83 -22.36 -3.96
C THR A 134 6.79 -23.47 -2.92
N LEU A 135 5.60 -24.07 -2.75
CA LEU A 135 5.40 -25.26 -1.95
C LEU A 135 5.27 -26.47 -2.90
N TRP A 136 6.24 -27.38 -2.85
CA TRP A 136 6.17 -28.69 -3.52
C TRP A 136 5.61 -29.71 -2.55
N GLN A 137 4.51 -30.34 -2.91
CA GLN A 137 3.89 -31.37 -2.06
C GLN A 137 4.73 -32.63 -2.01
N GLN A 138 5.32 -33.00 -3.16
CA GLN A 138 6.18 -34.15 -3.29
C GLN A 138 7.42 -33.79 -4.11
N VAL A 139 8.58 -34.24 -3.66
CA VAL A 139 9.84 -34.18 -4.39
C VAL A 139 10.48 -35.55 -4.32
N GLN A 140 10.85 -36.14 -5.46
CA GLN A 140 11.49 -37.42 -5.58
C GLN A 140 12.76 -37.31 -6.42
N ILE A 141 13.87 -37.77 -5.88
CA ILE A 141 15.14 -37.93 -6.61
C ILE A 141 15.54 -39.38 -6.58
N GLN A 142 15.75 -39.97 -7.74
CA GLN A 142 16.21 -41.35 -7.87
C GLN A 142 17.46 -41.43 -8.72
N THR A 143 18.43 -42.22 -8.25
CA THR A 143 19.61 -42.61 -9.08
C THR A 143 19.61 -44.14 -9.15
N ARG A 144 19.75 -44.65 -10.36
CA ARG A 144 19.80 -46.11 -10.61
C ARG A 144 20.92 -46.43 -11.64
N GLY A 145 21.55 -47.58 -11.48
CA GLY A 145 22.56 -48.08 -12.40
C GLY A 145 23.87 -48.39 -11.70
N THR A 146 24.97 -48.18 -12.42
CA THR A 146 26.35 -48.28 -11.90
C THR A 146 27.05 -46.96 -12.03
N ASN A 147 28.16 -46.73 -11.36
CA ASN A 147 28.92 -45.49 -11.51
C ASN A 147 29.36 -45.24 -12.96
N ALA A 148 29.56 -46.30 -13.77
CA ALA A 148 29.91 -46.16 -15.20
C ALA A 148 28.68 -45.75 -16.05
N ALA A 149 27.49 -46.07 -15.63
CA ALA A 149 26.26 -45.80 -16.36
C ALA A 149 25.09 -45.66 -15.36
N GLN A 150 24.78 -44.41 -14.95
CA GLN A 150 23.69 -44.12 -14.03
C GLN A 150 22.64 -43.20 -14.69
N THR A 151 21.42 -43.44 -14.32
CA THR A 151 20.27 -42.57 -14.61
C THR A 151 19.86 -41.88 -13.34
N ILE A 152 19.74 -40.55 -13.39
CA ILE A 152 19.24 -39.72 -12.30
C ILE A 152 17.92 -39.12 -12.77
N SER A 153 16.84 -39.34 -12.03
CA SER A 153 15.54 -38.72 -12.27
C SER A 153 15.15 -37.82 -11.10
N LEU A 154 14.66 -36.65 -11.41
CA LEU A 154 14.09 -35.69 -10.46
C LEU A 154 12.63 -35.46 -10.86
N GLN A 155 11.73 -35.61 -9.90
CA GLN A 155 10.32 -35.25 -10.05
C GLN A 155 9.90 -34.42 -8.84
N ALA A 156 9.20 -33.33 -9.12
CA ALA A 156 8.57 -32.52 -8.07
C ALA A 156 7.17 -32.11 -8.53
N SER A 157 6.22 -32.14 -7.63
CA SER A 157 4.82 -31.78 -7.94
C SER A 157 4.12 -31.14 -6.79
N ASN A 158 3.16 -30.29 -7.11
CA ASN A 158 2.11 -29.80 -6.25
C ASN A 158 0.79 -29.79 -7.03
N GLN A 159 -0.27 -29.14 -6.50
CA GLN A 159 -1.58 -29.10 -7.17
C GLN A 159 -1.53 -28.46 -8.56
N ASP A 160 -0.68 -27.46 -8.75
CA ASP A 160 -0.67 -26.60 -9.93
C ASP A 160 0.61 -26.71 -10.75
N ALA A 161 1.70 -27.25 -10.19
CA ALA A 161 3.00 -27.26 -10.83
C ALA A 161 3.62 -28.66 -10.83
N SER A 162 4.39 -28.96 -11.88
CA SER A 162 5.20 -30.17 -11.99
C SER A 162 6.56 -29.89 -12.61
N LEU A 163 7.58 -30.57 -12.10
CA LEU A 163 8.94 -30.58 -12.62
C LEU A 163 9.36 -32.02 -12.86
N ARG A 164 9.87 -32.32 -14.05
CA ARG A 164 10.50 -33.61 -14.39
C ARG A 164 11.85 -33.36 -15.02
N SER A 165 12.82 -34.17 -14.65
CA SER A 165 14.15 -34.09 -15.24
C SER A 165 14.79 -35.45 -15.23
N GLN A 166 15.49 -35.80 -16.30
CA GLN A 166 16.23 -37.06 -16.43
C GLN A 166 17.64 -36.80 -16.97
N LEU A 167 18.63 -37.34 -16.26
CA LEU A 167 20.03 -37.26 -16.63
C LEU A 167 20.62 -38.68 -16.78
N HIS A 168 21.46 -38.85 -17.78
CA HIS A 168 22.26 -40.06 -17.91
C HIS A 168 23.75 -39.70 -17.85
N GLY A 169 24.54 -40.48 -17.13
CA GLY A 169 25.95 -40.17 -17.00
C GLY A 169 26.76 -41.22 -16.27
N ARG A 170 28.01 -40.85 -16.04
CA ARG A 170 28.98 -41.65 -15.29
C ARG A 170 29.55 -40.84 -14.15
N PHE A 171 29.66 -41.46 -13.01
CA PHE A 171 30.31 -40.94 -11.84
C PHE A 171 31.70 -41.57 -11.70
N THR A 172 32.69 -40.74 -11.49
CA THR A 172 34.04 -41.14 -11.04
C THR A 172 34.33 -40.34 -9.78
N PRO A 173 35.26 -40.71 -8.90
CA PRO A 173 35.57 -39.97 -7.71
C PRO A 173 35.68 -38.47 -7.97
N TRP A 174 34.80 -37.67 -7.38
CA TRP A 174 34.74 -36.20 -7.47
C TRP A 174 34.39 -35.62 -8.85
N ARG A 175 33.92 -36.44 -9.81
CA ARG A 175 33.53 -36.00 -11.15
C ARG A 175 32.32 -36.77 -11.67
N TRP A 176 31.32 -36.02 -12.10
CA TRP A 176 30.20 -36.55 -12.87
C TRP A 176 30.23 -36.00 -14.29
N ARG A 177 30.01 -36.85 -15.29
CA ARG A 177 29.87 -36.45 -16.69
C ARG A 177 28.72 -37.19 -17.34
N GLY A 178 27.86 -36.42 -18.08
CA GLY A 178 26.69 -37.01 -18.70
C GLY A 178 25.91 -36.01 -19.53
N SER A 179 24.66 -36.32 -19.72
CA SER A 179 23.68 -35.51 -20.41
C SER A 179 22.43 -35.32 -19.56
N LEU A 180 21.84 -34.18 -19.72
CA LEU A 180 20.44 -33.90 -19.35
C LEU A 180 19.63 -34.22 -20.59
N ASP A 181 18.79 -35.26 -20.53
CA ASP A 181 18.08 -35.77 -21.70
C ASP A 181 16.65 -35.28 -21.73
N GLU A 182 16.06 -35.08 -20.56
CA GLU A 182 14.70 -34.55 -20.40
C GLU A 182 14.67 -33.49 -19.31
N PHE A 183 13.96 -32.41 -19.58
CA PHE A 183 13.57 -31.42 -18.59
C PHE A 183 12.23 -30.85 -19.01
N GLU A 184 11.27 -30.92 -18.09
CA GLU A 184 9.95 -30.32 -18.25
C GLU A 184 9.57 -29.62 -16.93
N LEU A 185 9.28 -28.33 -17.02
CA LEU A 185 8.71 -27.54 -15.93
C LEU A 185 7.35 -27.04 -16.40
N ASN A 186 6.31 -27.36 -15.64
CA ASN A 186 4.98 -26.80 -15.85
C ASN A 186 4.56 -26.07 -14.57
N GLN A 187 4.26 -24.78 -14.68
CA GLN A 187 3.87 -23.93 -13.55
C GLN A 187 2.90 -22.84 -14.03
N PRO A 188 1.83 -22.50 -13.27
CA PRO A 188 0.80 -21.56 -13.71
C PRO A 188 1.34 -20.20 -14.14
N HIS A 189 2.33 -19.66 -13.42
CA HIS A 189 2.89 -18.34 -13.71
C HIS A 189 3.95 -18.34 -14.82
N TYR A 190 4.68 -19.44 -14.97
CA TYR A 190 5.79 -19.53 -15.95
C TYR A 190 5.45 -20.37 -17.16
N GLY A 191 4.28 -21.04 -17.19
CA GLY A 191 3.86 -21.92 -18.26
C GLY A 191 4.64 -23.23 -18.32
N LYS A 192 4.64 -23.87 -19.49
CA LYS A 192 5.28 -25.15 -19.75
C LYS A 192 6.58 -24.97 -20.51
N TRP A 193 7.73 -25.20 -19.85
CA TRP A 193 9.07 -25.17 -20.43
C TRP A 193 9.59 -26.59 -20.62
N GLN A 194 10.16 -26.86 -21.77
CA GLN A 194 10.72 -28.15 -22.13
C GLN A 194 12.14 -28.01 -22.68
N LEU A 195 12.96 -29.04 -22.45
CA LEU A 195 14.27 -29.14 -23.05
C LEU A 195 14.12 -29.35 -24.55
N GLU A 196 14.81 -28.55 -25.38
CA GLU A 196 14.76 -28.65 -26.83
C GLU A 196 15.56 -29.84 -27.32
N GLN A 197 16.76 -30.07 -26.78
CA GLN A 197 17.67 -31.16 -27.16
C GLN A 197 18.50 -31.60 -25.95
N PRO A 198 18.96 -32.85 -25.90
CA PRO A 198 19.86 -33.35 -24.86
C PRO A 198 21.12 -32.50 -24.69
N VAL A 199 21.48 -32.21 -23.45
CA VAL A 199 22.56 -31.26 -23.11
C VAL A 199 23.69 -31.95 -22.37
N LYS A 200 24.90 -31.84 -22.84
CA LYS A 200 26.08 -32.39 -22.16
C LYS A 200 26.47 -31.52 -20.98
N LEU A 201 26.70 -32.14 -19.83
CA LEU A 201 27.21 -31.47 -18.64
C LEU A 201 28.29 -32.29 -17.95
N ALA A 202 29.25 -31.57 -17.37
CA ALA A 202 30.27 -32.16 -16.53
C ALA A 202 30.42 -31.33 -15.26
N LEU A 203 30.44 -32.03 -14.14
CA LEU A 203 30.55 -31.47 -12.80
C LEU A 203 31.77 -32.09 -12.12
N ALA A 204 32.77 -31.28 -11.83
CA ALA A 204 33.94 -31.69 -11.04
C ALA A 204 34.25 -30.58 -10.04
N ARG A 205 35.02 -30.88 -8.98
CA ARG A 205 35.40 -29.89 -7.99
C ARG A 205 36.15 -28.72 -8.64
N GLY A 206 35.50 -27.55 -8.75
CA GLY A 206 36.06 -26.33 -9.37
C GLY A 206 36.11 -26.34 -10.90
N ASP A 207 35.57 -27.35 -11.58
CA ASP A 207 35.49 -27.45 -13.04
C ASP A 207 34.08 -27.89 -13.46
N TYR A 208 33.31 -26.96 -14.00
CA TYR A 208 31.93 -27.19 -14.44
C TYR A 208 31.80 -26.83 -15.92
N SER A 209 31.13 -27.66 -16.68
CA SER A 209 30.81 -27.34 -18.06
C SER A 209 29.37 -27.72 -18.40
N LEU A 210 28.70 -26.84 -19.10
CA LEU A 210 27.37 -26.97 -19.63
C LEU A 210 27.43 -26.64 -21.12
N SER A 211 27.07 -27.59 -21.98
CA SER A 211 26.86 -27.28 -23.39
C SER A 211 25.65 -26.38 -23.58
N SER A 212 25.07 -26.23 -24.74
CA SER A 212 23.90 -25.37 -24.90
C SER A 212 22.65 -25.98 -24.28
N LEU A 213 22.24 -25.54 -23.11
CA LEU A 213 20.94 -25.83 -22.48
C LEU A 213 19.90 -24.89 -23.06
N CYS A 214 19.05 -25.41 -23.95
CA CYS A 214 17.95 -24.63 -24.53
C CYS A 214 16.61 -25.14 -24.01
N LEU A 215 15.86 -24.25 -23.40
CA LEU A 215 14.47 -24.46 -22.96
C LEU A 215 13.55 -23.72 -23.92
N VAL A 216 12.43 -24.36 -24.26
CA VAL A 216 11.45 -23.79 -25.19
C VAL A 216 10.06 -23.76 -24.59
N GLN A 217 9.30 -22.71 -24.92
CA GLN A 217 7.88 -22.53 -24.62
C GLN A 217 7.20 -21.80 -25.76
N GLY A 218 6.45 -22.51 -26.59
CA GLY A 218 5.89 -21.92 -27.80
C GLY A 218 6.97 -21.39 -28.73
N GLN A 219 7.00 -20.08 -28.96
CA GLN A 219 8.05 -19.40 -29.74
C GLN A 219 9.23 -18.94 -28.89
N ALA A 220 9.11 -19.00 -27.56
CA ALA A 220 10.14 -18.54 -26.65
C ALA A 220 11.28 -19.57 -26.54
N HIS A 221 12.53 -19.09 -26.65
CA HIS A 221 13.72 -19.88 -26.47
C HIS A 221 14.62 -19.22 -25.42
N LEU A 222 15.12 -19.99 -24.47
CA LEU A 222 16.07 -19.59 -23.47
C LEU A 222 17.27 -20.57 -23.50
N CYS A 223 18.40 -20.14 -23.99
CA CYS A 223 19.60 -20.98 -24.14
C CYS A 223 20.74 -20.48 -23.25
N LEU A 224 21.28 -21.36 -22.41
CA LEU A 224 22.42 -21.12 -21.54
C LEU A 224 23.53 -22.08 -21.82
N GLN A 225 24.75 -21.58 -22.00
CA GLN A 225 25.97 -22.42 -22.07
C GLN A 225 27.04 -21.83 -21.17
N GLY A 226 27.92 -22.66 -20.64
CA GLY A 226 28.98 -22.16 -19.78
C GLY A 226 30.10 -23.17 -19.50
N GLN A 227 31.23 -22.60 -19.15
CA GLN A 227 32.39 -23.31 -18.64
C GLN A 227 32.97 -22.52 -17.48
N TRP A 228 33.24 -23.19 -16.37
CA TRP A 228 33.78 -22.57 -15.18
C TRP A 228 34.88 -23.43 -14.60
N SER A 229 36.12 -22.96 -14.73
CA SER A 229 37.32 -23.60 -14.19
C SER A 229 38.23 -22.55 -13.56
N ALA A 230 39.33 -22.98 -12.94
CA ALA A 230 40.29 -22.05 -12.34
C ALA A 230 40.90 -21.10 -13.37
N THR A 231 41.09 -21.58 -14.61
CA THR A 231 41.76 -20.83 -15.69
C THR A 231 40.80 -20.19 -16.68
N ARG A 232 39.56 -20.68 -16.77
CA ARG A 232 38.61 -20.23 -17.78
C ARG A 232 37.20 -20.17 -17.19
N ARG A 233 36.61 -18.99 -17.21
CA ARG A 233 35.22 -18.79 -16.85
C ARG A 233 34.52 -18.08 -17.98
N GLN A 234 33.52 -18.74 -18.55
CA GLN A 234 32.71 -18.19 -19.63
C GLN A 234 31.27 -18.65 -19.49
N ALA A 235 30.35 -17.76 -19.77
CA ALA A 235 28.92 -18.04 -19.85
C ALA A 235 28.33 -17.26 -21.03
N ARG A 236 27.37 -17.86 -21.69
CA ARG A 236 26.57 -17.23 -22.74
C ARG A 236 25.08 -17.53 -22.48
N LEU A 237 24.28 -16.50 -22.54
CA LEU A 237 22.84 -16.57 -22.47
C LEU A 237 22.27 -16.00 -23.78
N ASP A 238 21.37 -16.75 -24.40
CA ASP A 238 20.60 -16.34 -25.57
C ASP A 238 19.12 -16.50 -25.26
N ILE A 239 18.34 -15.43 -25.36
CA ILE A 239 16.92 -15.38 -25.17
C ILE A 239 16.25 -14.86 -26.44
N LYS A 240 15.22 -15.56 -26.93
CA LYS A 240 14.44 -15.14 -28.10
C LYS A 240 12.95 -15.21 -27.76
N THR A 241 12.22 -14.21 -28.19
CA THR A 241 10.74 -14.10 -28.06
C THR A 241 10.20 -14.47 -26.68
N PHE A 242 10.97 -14.10 -25.62
CA PHE A 242 10.57 -14.39 -24.24
C PHE A 242 9.41 -13.49 -23.84
N PRO A 243 8.26 -14.04 -23.41
CA PRO A 243 7.11 -13.24 -23.05
C PRO A 243 7.35 -12.44 -21.77
N LEU A 244 7.26 -11.11 -21.83
CA LEU A 244 7.54 -10.21 -20.70
C LEU A 244 6.58 -10.41 -19.54
N HIS A 245 5.35 -10.88 -19.76
CA HIS A 245 4.40 -11.15 -18.68
C HIS A 245 4.89 -12.23 -17.69
N LEU A 246 5.83 -13.10 -18.11
CA LEU A 246 6.46 -14.08 -17.21
C LEU A 246 7.36 -13.43 -16.14
N LEU A 247 7.71 -12.16 -16.29
CA LEU A 247 8.44 -11.39 -15.30
C LEU A 247 7.53 -10.85 -14.17
N GLN A 248 6.21 -11.01 -14.28
CA GLN A 248 5.24 -10.49 -13.32
C GLN A 248 5.54 -10.80 -11.84
N PRO A 249 6.01 -12.01 -11.45
CA PRO A 249 6.32 -12.32 -10.06
C PRO A 249 7.46 -11.48 -9.44
N TRP A 250 8.31 -10.87 -10.27
CA TRP A 250 9.42 -9.99 -9.83
C TRP A 250 9.08 -8.50 -9.92
N LEU A 251 7.92 -8.16 -10.48
CA LEU A 251 7.45 -6.79 -10.61
C LEU A 251 6.50 -6.42 -9.45
N ALA A 252 6.33 -5.13 -9.23
CA ALA A 252 5.26 -4.64 -8.35
C ALA A 252 3.91 -5.09 -8.89
N LYS A 253 2.97 -5.44 -8.01
CA LYS A 253 1.65 -5.98 -8.40
C LYS A 253 0.87 -5.08 -9.35
N ASP A 254 1.14 -3.79 -9.27
CA ASP A 254 0.47 -2.74 -10.05
C ASP A 254 1.12 -2.51 -11.42
N ILE A 255 2.23 -3.18 -11.73
CA ILE A 255 2.94 -3.06 -13.01
C ILE A 255 2.74 -4.34 -13.81
N GLN A 256 2.21 -4.24 -15.02
CA GLN A 256 2.13 -5.35 -15.96
C GLN A 256 2.92 -5.04 -17.21
N LEU A 257 3.80 -5.97 -17.60
CA LEU A 257 4.55 -5.90 -18.84
C LEU A 257 3.97 -6.90 -19.84
N ASN A 258 3.71 -6.42 -21.07
CA ASN A 258 3.37 -7.27 -22.19
C ASN A 258 4.31 -6.98 -23.36
N GLY A 259 4.57 -7.99 -24.16
CA GLY A 259 5.51 -7.95 -25.26
C GLY A 259 6.52 -9.08 -25.19
N GLU A 260 7.54 -9.01 -26.03
CA GLU A 260 8.58 -10.04 -26.18
C GLU A 260 9.96 -9.44 -25.92
N LEU A 261 10.80 -10.20 -25.25
CA LEU A 261 12.19 -9.85 -24.98
C LEU A 261 13.13 -10.77 -25.80
N ASN A 262 14.05 -10.15 -26.50
CA ASN A 262 15.23 -10.81 -27.06
C ASN A 262 16.45 -10.33 -26.29
N ALA A 263 17.33 -11.24 -25.85
CA ALA A 263 18.52 -10.84 -25.15
C ALA A 263 19.71 -11.79 -25.45
N GLN A 264 20.88 -11.22 -25.52
CA GLN A 264 22.14 -11.95 -25.59
C GLN A 264 23.10 -11.42 -24.54
N ALA A 265 23.63 -12.31 -23.73
CA ALA A 265 24.67 -11.97 -22.77
C ALA A 265 25.86 -12.90 -22.89
N ARG A 266 27.03 -12.33 -22.75
CA ARG A 266 28.29 -13.06 -22.71
C ARG A 266 29.09 -12.62 -21.51
N LEU A 267 29.70 -13.56 -20.84
CA LEU A 267 30.57 -13.32 -19.71
C LEU A 267 31.82 -14.19 -19.85
N GLN A 268 33.00 -13.61 -19.66
CA GLN A 268 34.26 -14.37 -19.77
C GLN A 268 35.35 -13.76 -18.88
N THR A 269 36.27 -14.59 -18.41
CA THR A 269 37.49 -14.11 -17.77
C THR A 269 38.59 -13.94 -18.79
N THR A 270 39.34 -12.83 -18.67
CA THR A 270 40.57 -12.63 -19.47
C THR A 270 41.70 -13.52 -18.96
N THR A 271 42.82 -13.61 -19.71
CA THR A 271 44.03 -14.30 -19.29
C THR A 271 44.65 -13.74 -18.01
N LYS A 272 44.33 -12.47 -17.67
CA LYS A 272 44.74 -11.81 -16.41
C LYS A 272 43.73 -12.03 -15.26
N GLY A 273 42.72 -12.87 -15.47
CA GLY A 273 41.68 -13.14 -14.46
C GLY A 273 40.59 -12.07 -14.33
N GLU A 274 40.62 -11.02 -15.14
CA GLU A 274 39.58 -9.99 -15.15
C GLU A 274 38.30 -10.51 -15.80
N LEU A 275 37.15 -10.16 -15.24
CA LEU A 275 35.85 -10.49 -15.80
C LEU A 275 35.45 -9.44 -16.84
N ARG A 276 35.05 -9.91 -18.03
CA ARG A 276 34.47 -9.09 -19.10
C ARG A 276 33.11 -9.64 -19.50
N GLY A 277 32.20 -8.76 -19.86
CA GLY A 277 30.88 -9.17 -20.30
C GLY A 277 30.22 -8.15 -21.19
N ASP A 278 29.29 -8.63 -21.99
CA ASP A 278 28.37 -7.82 -22.78
C ASP A 278 26.95 -8.37 -22.65
N LEU A 279 25.99 -7.45 -22.63
CA LEU A 279 24.55 -7.72 -22.67
C LEU A 279 23.93 -6.82 -23.73
N VAL A 280 23.15 -7.40 -24.61
CA VAL A 280 22.26 -6.68 -25.51
C VAL A 280 20.88 -7.28 -25.33
N ALA A 281 19.91 -6.47 -24.94
CA ALA A 281 18.52 -6.87 -24.83
C ALA A 281 17.65 -5.92 -25.64
N SER A 282 16.63 -6.44 -26.30
CA SER A 282 15.72 -5.65 -27.12
C SER A 282 14.30 -6.21 -27.10
N SER A 283 13.35 -5.33 -27.26
CA SER A 283 11.94 -5.67 -27.44
C SER A 283 11.42 -4.91 -28.66
N PRO A 284 10.86 -5.57 -29.67
CA PRO A 284 10.37 -4.89 -30.88
C PRO A 284 9.19 -3.97 -30.57
N ALA A 285 8.34 -4.36 -29.64
CA ALA A 285 7.25 -3.57 -29.10
C ALA A 285 6.87 -4.13 -27.72
N MET A 286 6.63 -3.26 -26.77
CA MET A 286 6.14 -3.65 -25.46
C MET A 286 5.14 -2.65 -24.90
N SER A 287 4.27 -3.11 -24.02
CA SER A 287 3.37 -2.24 -23.28
C SER A 287 3.58 -2.39 -21.77
N ILE A 288 3.55 -1.27 -21.09
CA ILE A 288 3.57 -1.19 -19.63
C ILE A 288 2.17 -0.74 -19.21
N ALA A 289 1.41 -1.65 -18.60
CA ALA A 289 0.15 -1.29 -17.97
C ALA A 289 0.38 -1.10 -16.47
N LEU A 290 -0.10 0.03 -15.96
CA LEU A 290 -0.07 0.34 -14.54
C LEU A 290 -1.52 0.27 -14.04
N ARG A 291 -1.81 -0.68 -13.14
CA ARG A 291 -3.15 -0.87 -12.57
C ARG A 291 -3.22 -0.20 -11.22
N PHE A 292 -3.81 0.98 -11.15
CA PHE A 292 -4.25 1.61 -9.90
C PHE A 292 -5.77 1.70 -9.93
N THR A 293 -6.42 1.24 -8.92
CA THR A 293 -7.83 1.03 -8.55
C THR A 293 -8.97 1.38 -9.53
N GLU A 294 -8.83 2.29 -10.50
CA GLU A 294 -9.92 2.65 -11.43
C GLU A 294 -9.47 3.04 -12.86
N LEU A 295 -8.18 3.14 -13.15
CA LEU A 295 -7.67 3.56 -14.45
C LEU A 295 -6.68 2.54 -15.02
N ASN A 296 -7.07 1.86 -16.10
CA ASN A 296 -6.22 0.98 -16.89
C ASN A 296 -5.58 1.77 -18.04
N GLU A 297 -4.43 2.37 -17.82
CA GLU A 297 -3.68 3.01 -18.90
C GLU A 297 -2.48 2.16 -19.29
N GLN A 298 -2.27 2.04 -20.62
CA GLN A 298 -1.15 1.34 -21.20
C GLN A 298 -0.20 2.33 -21.86
N LEU A 299 1.06 2.30 -21.43
CA LEU A 299 2.13 2.99 -22.12
C LEU A 299 2.67 2.07 -23.23
N GLN A 300 2.49 2.44 -24.48
CA GLN A 300 3.00 1.69 -25.61
C GLN A 300 4.43 2.16 -25.94
N LEU A 301 5.37 1.22 -25.92
CA LEU A 301 6.76 1.45 -26.28
C LEU A 301 7.05 0.82 -27.66
N ALA A 302 7.79 1.53 -28.47
CA ALA A 302 8.31 1.03 -29.73
C ALA A 302 9.56 0.16 -29.50
N ALA A 303 10.37 -0.04 -30.53
CA ALA A 303 11.59 -0.86 -30.45
C ALA A 303 12.54 -0.36 -29.36
N SER A 304 12.54 -1.05 -28.23
CA SER A 304 13.28 -0.70 -27.02
C SER A 304 14.56 -1.51 -26.91
N SER A 305 15.61 -0.95 -26.30
CA SER A 305 16.89 -1.64 -26.15
C SER A 305 17.59 -1.32 -24.83
N LEU A 306 18.30 -2.31 -24.31
CA LEU A 306 19.23 -2.21 -23.19
C LEU A 306 20.56 -2.83 -23.63
N THR A 307 21.63 -2.07 -23.50
CA THR A 307 23.00 -2.58 -23.68
C THR A 307 23.77 -2.41 -22.39
N ALA A 308 24.63 -3.39 -22.08
CA ALA A 308 25.56 -3.26 -20.97
C ALA A 308 26.89 -3.91 -21.33
N LYS A 309 27.99 -3.26 -20.96
CA LYS A 309 29.33 -3.73 -21.17
C LYS A 309 30.14 -3.62 -19.89
N LEU A 310 30.77 -4.71 -19.52
CA LEU A 310 31.67 -4.80 -18.39
C LEU A 310 33.09 -5.11 -18.93
N ASP A 311 34.03 -4.26 -18.60
CA ASP A 311 35.45 -4.47 -18.96
C ASP A 311 36.40 -3.90 -17.89
N SER A 312 37.67 -3.71 -18.24
CA SER A 312 38.67 -3.13 -17.32
C SER A 312 38.39 -1.67 -16.92
N GLN A 313 37.55 -0.95 -17.68
CA GLN A 313 37.17 0.40 -17.38
C GLN A 313 35.95 0.45 -16.40
N GLY A 314 35.29 -0.68 -16.14
CA GLY A 314 34.12 -0.80 -15.29
C GLY A 314 32.88 -1.24 -16.04
N LEU A 315 31.71 -0.85 -15.53
CA LEU A 315 30.40 -1.13 -16.13
C LEU A 315 29.91 0.10 -16.90
N HIS A 316 29.47 -0.10 -18.12
CA HIS A 316 28.73 0.87 -18.93
C HIS A 316 27.42 0.25 -19.38
N ALA A 317 26.28 0.89 -19.09
CA ALA A 317 24.96 0.46 -19.52
C ALA A 317 24.21 1.62 -20.19
N ALA A 318 23.47 1.33 -21.24
CA ALA A 318 22.60 2.29 -21.92
C ALA A 318 21.22 1.67 -22.16
N LEU A 319 20.18 2.44 -21.83
CA LEU A 319 18.77 2.07 -21.96
C LEU A 319 18.09 3.06 -22.91
N HIS A 320 17.38 2.55 -23.91
CA HIS A 320 16.61 3.31 -24.87
C HIS A 320 15.18 2.77 -24.90
N LEU A 321 14.20 3.57 -24.49
CA LEU A 321 12.77 3.23 -24.42
C LEU A 321 11.95 4.28 -25.18
N PRO A 322 11.81 4.18 -26.50
CA PRO A 322 11.01 5.09 -27.30
C PRO A 322 9.53 4.80 -27.13
N LEU A 323 8.71 5.84 -27.01
CA LEU A 323 7.25 5.72 -27.00
C LEU A 323 6.71 5.56 -28.43
N ALA A 324 5.68 4.76 -28.60
CA ALA A 324 5.01 4.58 -29.90
C ALA A 324 4.36 5.89 -30.39
N ALA A 325 3.93 6.76 -29.47
CA ALA A 325 3.35 8.07 -29.78
C ALA A 325 4.40 9.18 -30.03
N GLY A 326 5.69 8.85 -30.03
CA GLY A 326 6.80 9.81 -30.12
C GLY A 326 7.36 10.20 -28.76
N GLY A 327 8.65 10.57 -28.74
CA GLY A 327 9.40 10.79 -27.50
C GLY A 327 9.98 9.50 -26.91
N GLY A 328 10.37 9.52 -25.63
CA GLY A 328 10.91 8.33 -24.97
C GLY A 328 11.83 8.64 -23.79
N ILE A 329 12.46 7.59 -23.29
CA ILE A 329 13.39 7.60 -22.17
C ILE A 329 14.74 7.08 -22.65
N ASP A 330 15.77 7.89 -22.52
CA ASP A 330 17.17 7.53 -22.77
C ASP A 330 17.93 7.62 -21.44
N SER A 331 18.71 6.60 -21.12
CA SER A 331 19.52 6.60 -19.90
C SER A 331 20.86 5.93 -20.14
N GLU A 332 21.92 6.52 -19.60
CA GLU A 332 23.25 5.92 -19.55
C GLU A 332 23.71 5.80 -18.10
N LEU A 333 24.39 4.72 -17.78
CA LEU A 333 25.04 4.47 -16.49
C LEU A 333 26.48 4.03 -16.73
N ARG A 334 27.41 4.68 -16.07
CA ARG A 334 28.83 4.32 -16.03
C ARG A 334 29.28 4.17 -14.58
N LEU A 335 29.89 3.05 -14.28
CA LEU A 335 30.53 2.78 -12.99
C LEU A 335 32.05 2.57 -13.24
N PRO A 336 32.83 3.63 -13.26
CA PRO A 336 34.26 3.54 -13.56
C PRO A 336 34.99 2.63 -12.58
N GLY A 337 35.79 1.71 -13.08
CA GLY A 337 36.61 0.77 -12.30
C GLY A 337 35.84 -0.25 -11.47
N TRP A 338 34.52 -0.32 -11.58
CA TRP A 338 33.67 -1.26 -10.82
C TRP A 338 33.99 -2.71 -11.23
N LYS A 339 34.04 -3.59 -10.21
CA LYS A 339 34.23 -5.05 -10.41
C LYS A 339 33.15 -5.81 -9.65
N PRO A 340 32.53 -6.85 -10.21
CA PRO A 340 31.49 -7.63 -9.54
C PRO A 340 31.90 -8.19 -8.17
N ALA A 341 33.18 -8.51 -7.99
CA ALA A 341 33.71 -9.05 -6.73
C ALA A 341 33.70 -8.04 -5.58
N THR A 342 33.64 -6.74 -5.86
CA THR A 342 33.61 -5.67 -4.81
C THR A 342 32.22 -5.36 -4.30
N GLY A 343 31.17 -5.97 -4.89
CA GLY A 343 29.79 -5.61 -4.60
C GLY A 343 29.49 -4.16 -5.00
N TRP A 344 28.70 -3.47 -4.17
CA TRP A 344 28.26 -2.08 -4.37
C TRP A 344 28.79 -1.17 -3.26
N PRO A 345 30.10 -0.84 -3.24
CA PRO A 345 30.65 0.00 -2.18
C PRO A 345 30.13 1.45 -2.33
N ARG A 346 29.85 2.11 -1.20
CA ARG A 346 29.37 3.50 -1.19
C ARG A 346 30.32 4.48 -1.88
N THR A 347 31.63 4.16 -1.88
CA THR A 347 32.68 4.96 -2.52
C THR A 347 32.81 4.76 -4.02
N GLN A 348 32.02 3.83 -4.62
CA GLN A 348 32.07 3.56 -6.06
C GLN A 348 31.69 4.81 -6.84
N PRO A 349 32.56 5.31 -7.74
CA PRO A 349 32.20 6.41 -8.63
C PRO A 349 31.01 6.04 -9.53
N VAL A 350 30.10 6.99 -9.73
CA VAL A 350 28.94 6.86 -10.59
C VAL A 350 28.85 8.06 -11.52
N VAL A 351 28.56 7.80 -12.79
CA VAL A 351 28.17 8.81 -13.78
C VAL A 351 26.95 8.26 -14.48
N ALA A 352 25.83 8.96 -14.38
CA ALA A 352 24.61 8.56 -15.05
C ALA A 352 23.93 9.76 -15.72
N SER A 353 23.16 9.49 -16.77
CA SER A 353 22.28 10.47 -17.41
C SER A 353 20.89 9.85 -17.63
N LEU A 354 19.87 10.69 -17.52
CA LEU A 354 18.49 10.34 -17.81
C LEU A 354 17.86 11.48 -18.63
N GLN A 355 17.46 11.18 -19.84
CA GLN A 355 16.74 12.07 -20.71
C GLN A 355 15.32 11.59 -20.92
N LEU A 356 14.35 12.41 -20.56
CA LEU A 356 12.93 12.21 -20.83
C LEU A 356 12.54 13.18 -21.97
N LYS A 357 12.05 12.64 -23.07
CA LYS A 357 11.65 13.41 -24.25
C LYS A 357 10.16 13.20 -24.50
N HIS A 358 9.37 14.25 -24.38
CA HIS A 358 7.92 14.27 -24.70
C HIS A 358 7.14 13.12 -24.01
N ILE A 359 7.40 12.88 -22.73
CA ILE A 359 6.65 11.88 -21.97
C ILE A 359 5.25 12.42 -21.66
N PRO A 360 4.17 11.68 -21.97
CA PRO A 360 2.81 12.09 -21.64
C PRO A 360 2.62 12.29 -20.14
N ALA A 361 1.99 13.40 -19.74
CA ALA A 361 1.83 13.76 -18.33
C ALA A 361 0.74 12.93 -17.61
N GLU A 362 0.03 12.06 -18.32
CA GLU A 362 -0.91 11.08 -17.76
C GLU A 362 -0.25 10.22 -16.66
N VAL A 363 1.06 10.07 -16.74
CA VAL A 363 1.87 9.40 -15.70
C VAL A 363 1.74 10.10 -14.33
N ILE A 364 1.50 11.44 -14.30
CA ILE A 364 1.37 12.21 -13.06
C ILE A 364 0.09 11.87 -12.29
N THR A 365 -1.03 11.59 -12.97
CA THR A 365 -2.31 11.24 -12.31
C THR A 365 -2.17 10.05 -11.37
N ARG A 366 -1.15 9.24 -11.58
CA ARG A 366 -0.85 8.04 -10.80
C ARG A 366 -0.04 8.32 -9.55
N LEU A 367 0.72 9.42 -9.56
CA LEU A 367 1.52 9.86 -8.42
C LEU A 367 0.69 10.71 -7.45
N VAL A 368 -0.40 11.32 -7.93
CA VAL A 368 -1.28 12.19 -7.15
C VAL A 368 -2.74 11.69 -7.31
N PRO A 369 -3.20 10.77 -6.46
CA PRO A 369 -4.52 10.10 -6.59
C PRO A 369 -5.72 11.05 -6.60
N GLN A 370 -5.58 12.28 -6.08
CA GLN A 370 -6.65 13.29 -6.06
C GLN A 370 -6.82 14.00 -7.40
N THR A 371 -5.96 13.73 -8.36
CA THR A 371 -6.02 14.34 -9.69
C THR A 371 -6.53 13.37 -10.74
N ALA A 372 -7.18 13.89 -11.76
CA ALA A 372 -7.64 13.13 -12.92
C ALA A 372 -7.25 13.86 -14.22
N GLN A 373 -7.17 13.12 -15.32
CA GLN A 373 -6.95 13.66 -16.66
C GLN A 373 -5.75 14.62 -16.78
N ALA A 374 -4.60 14.28 -16.18
CA ALA A 374 -3.40 15.05 -16.42
C ALA A 374 -3.03 14.99 -17.92
N ARG A 375 -2.73 16.13 -18.52
CA ARG A 375 -2.29 16.26 -19.91
C ARG A 375 -1.04 17.14 -19.97
N GLY A 376 -0.37 17.12 -21.12
CA GLY A 376 0.85 17.87 -21.35
C GLY A 376 2.06 16.99 -21.57
N GLN A 377 3.22 17.59 -21.67
CA GLN A 377 4.46 16.89 -21.99
C GLN A 377 5.51 17.11 -20.90
N LEU A 378 6.09 16.02 -20.45
CA LEU A 378 7.22 16.03 -19.52
C LEU A 378 8.52 15.88 -20.32
N GLN A 379 9.49 16.70 -19.95
CA GLN A 379 10.86 16.65 -20.46
C GLN A 379 11.81 16.69 -19.27
N ALA A 380 12.91 15.97 -19.33
CA ALA A 380 13.97 16.08 -18.34
C ALA A 380 15.33 15.76 -18.99
N ASP A 381 16.35 16.40 -18.49
CA ASP A 381 17.74 16.11 -18.76
C ASP A 381 18.51 16.16 -17.44
N LEU A 382 18.76 14.97 -16.89
CA LEU A 382 19.33 14.80 -15.55
C LEU A 382 20.65 14.06 -15.65
N HIS A 383 21.63 14.54 -14.91
CA HIS A 383 22.97 13.98 -14.83
C HIS A 383 23.33 13.71 -13.37
N VAL A 384 23.85 12.55 -13.09
CA VAL A 384 24.36 12.17 -11.77
C VAL A 384 25.86 11.95 -11.88
N ALA A 385 26.60 12.56 -10.98
CA ALA A 385 28.04 12.35 -10.81
C ALA A 385 28.36 12.12 -9.31
N GLY A 386 29.63 11.83 -8.99
CA GLY A 386 30.05 11.59 -7.61
C GLY A 386 30.22 10.11 -7.28
N SER A 387 29.68 9.65 -6.12
CA SER A 387 29.75 8.25 -5.69
C SER A 387 28.35 7.70 -5.38
N LEU A 388 28.23 6.38 -5.27
CA LEU A 388 26.94 5.74 -4.87
C LEU A 388 26.47 6.16 -3.47
N GLY A 389 27.39 6.55 -2.58
CA GLY A 389 27.06 7.03 -1.24
C GLY A 389 26.73 8.52 -1.18
N GLU A 390 27.27 9.30 -2.13
CA GLU A 390 27.11 10.75 -2.23
C GLU A 390 26.92 11.15 -3.70
N PRO A 391 25.74 10.86 -4.28
CA PRO A 391 25.45 11.24 -5.66
C PRO A 391 25.16 12.74 -5.77
N HIS A 392 25.72 13.36 -6.77
CA HIS A 392 25.48 14.78 -7.12
C HIS A 392 24.57 14.83 -8.34
N LEU A 393 23.36 15.36 -8.16
CA LEU A 393 22.38 15.50 -9.24
C LEU A 393 22.47 16.91 -9.85
N HIS A 394 22.58 16.97 -11.17
CA HIS A 394 22.52 18.18 -11.99
C HIS A 394 21.52 18.00 -13.12
N GLY A 395 20.93 19.10 -13.58
CA GLY A 395 20.04 19.06 -14.73
C GLY A 395 18.76 19.84 -14.56
N SER A 396 17.83 19.58 -15.45
CA SER A 396 16.53 20.23 -15.46
C SER A 396 15.42 19.25 -15.81
N ALA A 397 14.22 19.55 -15.32
CA ALA A 397 12.99 18.91 -15.73
C ALA A 397 11.90 19.94 -15.95
N SER A 398 10.99 19.70 -16.88
CA SER A 398 9.88 20.59 -17.15
C SER A 398 8.61 19.83 -17.50
N TRP A 399 7.49 20.42 -17.15
CA TRP A 399 6.16 20.04 -17.59
C TRP A 399 5.55 21.24 -18.32
N GLN A 400 5.24 21.08 -19.59
CA GLN A 400 4.78 22.17 -20.45
C GLN A 400 3.37 21.91 -20.97
N GLY A 401 2.58 22.99 -21.06
CA GLY A 401 1.21 22.93 -21.56
C GLY A 401 0.30 22.01 -20.73
N GLY A 402 0.62 21.86 -19.47
CA GLY A 402 -0.05 20.91 -18.59
C GLY A 402 -1.48 21.30 -18.26
N SER A 403 -2.31 20.30 -17.99
CA SER A 403 -3.63 20.47 -17.36
C SER A 403 -3.94 19.29 -16.45
N VAL A 404 -4.72 19.57 -15.39
CA VAL A 404 -5.15 18.59 -14.39
C VAL A 404 -6.56 18.93 -13.95
N LEU A 405 -7.42 17.91 -13.86
CA LEU A 405 -8.73 18.02 -13.23
C LEU A 405 -8.63 17.57 -11.76
N VAL A 406 -9.23 18.33 -10.85
CA VAL A 406 -9.38 17.96 -9.43
C VAL A 406 -10.88 17.78 -9.14
N PRO A 407 -11.43 16.57 -9.31
CA PRO A 407 -12.88 16.33 -9.31
C PRO A 407 -13.56 16.72 -8.00
N GLN A 408 -12.92 16.48 -6.86
CA GLN A 408 -13.46 16.78 -5.52
C GLN A 408 -13.73 18.27 -5.33
N LEU A 409 -12.91 19.13 -5.92
CA LEU A 409 -13.05 20.58 -5.87
C LEU A 409 -13.79 21.15 -7.09
N GLY A 410 -14.02 20.34 -8.12
CA GLY A 410 -14.65 20.76 -9.38
C GLY A 410 -13.81 21.72 -10.21
N ILE A 411 -12.50 21.79 -10.00
CA ILE A 411 -11.61 22.74 -10.67
C ILE A 411 -10.77 22.06 -11.76
N HIS A 412 -10.54 22.83 -12.83
CA HIS A 412 -9.66 22.45 -13.92
C HIS A 412 -8.44 23.37 -13.95
N ILE A 413 -7.31 22.88 -13.47
CA ILE A 413 -6.02 23.57 -13.54
C ILE A 413 -5.49 23.43 -14.97
N ARG A 414 -5.18 24.55 -15.61
CA ARG A 414 -4.77 24.63 -17.03
C ARG A 414 -3.46 25.40 -17.17
N LYS A 415 -2.83 25.27 -18.36
CA LYS A 415 -1.58 25.95 -18.71
C LYS A 415 -0.51 25.77 -17.63
N VAL A 416 -0.45 24.56 -17.07
CA VAL A 416 0.60 24.26 -16.08
C VAL A 416 1.94 24.25 -16.80
N ASN A 417 2.83 25.13 -16.33
CA ASN A 417 4.22 25.17 -16.73
C ASN A 417 5.06 25.03 -15.45
N ALA A 418 5.66 23.87 -15.29
CA ALA A 418 6.54 23.60 -14.17
C ALA A 418 7.96 23.40 -14.69
N SER A 419 8.93 23.90 -13.97
CA SER A 419 10.35 23.70 -14.26
C SER A 419 11.11 23.44 -12.96
N ILE A 420 12.07 22.55 -13.04
CA ILE A 420 13.00 22.23 -11.97
C ILE A 420 14.39 22.33 -12.57
N SER A 421 15.33 22.96 -11.89
CA SER A 421 16.71 23.09 -12.34
C SER A 421 17.68 23.02 -11.17
N SER A 422 18.81 22.38 -11.37
CA SER A 422 19.90 22.35 -10.40
C SER A 422 20.54 23.74 -10.30
N ILE A 423 20.72 24.24 -9.08
CA ILE A 423 21.39 25.51 -8.81
C ILE A 423 22.72 25.34 -8.07
N LYS A 424 22.83 24.28 -7.27
CA LYS A 424 24.05 23.85 -6.56
C LYS A 424 24.05 22.34 -6.44
N THR A 425 25.16 21.78 -6.00
CA THR A 425 25.25 20.37 -5.65
C THR A 425 24.14 20.03 -4.63
N ASN A 426 23.29 19.08 -4.98
CA ASN A 426 22.17 18.64 -4.16
C ASN A 426 21.10 19.70 -3.83
N THR A 427 21.06 20.82 -4.55
CA THR A 427 19.99 21.82 -4.40
C THR A 427 19.37 22.10 -5.76
N VAL A 428 18.06 21.97 -5.84
CA VAL A 428 17.28 22.27 -7.03
C VAL A 428 16.32 23.42 -6.75
N ALA A 429 16.19 24.32 -7.72
CA ALA A 429 15.13 25.32 -7.74
C ALA A 429 13.97 24.79 -8.58
N PHE A 430 12.75 25.14 -8.19
CA PHE A 430 11.56 24.83 -8.96
C PHE A 430 10.66 26.05 -9.10
N ARG A 431 10.00 26.14 -10.24
CA ARG A 431 8.98 27.13 -10.54
C ARG A 431 7.78 26.45 -11.16
N ILE A 432 6.59 26.77 -10.66
CA ILE A 432 5.32 26.23 -11.16
C ILE A 432 4.38 27.40 -11.39
N GLY A 433 3.91 27.57 -12.62
CA GLY A 433 2.86 28.51 -12.97
C GLY A 433 1.65 27.75 -13.53
N ALA A 434 0.44 28.16 -13.15
CA ALA A 434 -0.79 27.55 -13.64
C ALA A 434 -1.97 28.52 -13.58
N HIS A 435 -3.06 28.15 -14.26
CA HIS A 435 -4.33 28.85 -14.24
C HIS A 435 -5.43 27.93 -13.69
N SER A 436 -6.35 28.50 -12.88
CA SER A 436 -7.60 27.86 -12.49
C SER A 436 -8.73 28.88 -12.59
N GLY A 437 -9.79 28.54 -13.34
CA GLY A 437 -10.73 29.57 -13.79
C GLY A 437 -10.02 30.60 -14.67
N ASP A 438 -10.20 31.89 -14.35
CA ASP A 438 -9.51 33.02 -14.97
C ASP A 438 -8.29 33.48 -14.14
N GLY A 439 -8.09 32.88 -12.98
CA GLY A 439 -7.03 33.22 -12.06
C GLY A 439 -5.73 32.47 -12.32
N THR A 440 -4.68 32.94 -11.62
CA THR A 440 -3.31 32.43 -11.77
C THR A 440 -2.74 32.02 -10.42
N VAL A 441 -1.83 31.06 -10.44
CA VAL A 441 -1.00 30.67 -9.32
C VAL A 441 0.44 30.55 -9.79
N GLN A 442 1.35 31.01 -8.95
CA GLN A 442 2.80 30.84 -9.13
C GLN A 442 3.40 30.31 -7.82
N ILE A 443 4.24 29.30 -7.95
CA ILE A 443 5.01 28.73 -6.86
C ILE A 443 6.48 28.78 -7.27
N ASP A 444 7.31 29.41 -6.46
CA ASP A 444 8.75 29.45 -6.63
C ASP A 444 9.40 28.88 -5.37
N GLY A 445 10.36 28.00 -5.53
CA GLY A 445 11.01 27.38 -4.38
C GLY A 445 12.32 26.70 -4.69
N GLN A 446 12.92 26.20 -3.65
CA GLN A 446 14.13 25.37 -3.72
C GLN A 446 14.06 24.25 -2.67
N THR A 447 14.66 23.12 -3.00
CA THR A 447 14.76 21.97 -2.12
C THR A 447 16.16 21.39 -2.10
N GLU A 448 16.63 20.98 -0.93
CA GLU A 448 17.86 20.20 -0.78
C GLU A 448 17.51 18.72 -1.01
N LEU A 449 18.25 18.05 -1.90
CA LEU A 449 18.08 16.63 -2.22
C LEU A 449 18.78 15.77 -1.17
N ASP A 450 18.31 15.82 0.07
CA ASP A 450 18.82 15.05 1.21
C ASP A 450 17.68 14.25 1.85
N PRO A 451 17.55 12.95 1.53
CA PRO A 451 16.50 12.11 2.11
C PRO A 451 16.65 11.91 3.62
N THR A 452 17.87 12.06 4.16
CA THR A 452 18.12 11.88 5.61
C THR A 452 17.58 13.04 6.44
N LYS A 453 17.44 14.22 5.82
CA LYS A 453 16.84 15.44 6.40
C LYS A 453 15.38 15.65 5.97
N GLY A 454 14.74 14.67 5.32
CA GLY A 454 13.36 14.78 4.89
C GLY A 454 13.10 15.83 3.79
N TRP A 455 14.07 16.05 2.88
CA TRP A 455 13.96 16.96 1.72
C TRP A 455 13.68 18.43 2.12
N PRO A 456 14.59 19.12 2.83
CA PRO A 456 14.36 20.50 3.25
C PRO A 456 13.97 21.39 2.07
N THR A 457 12.79 22.00 2.15
CA THR A 457 12.20 22.77 1.06
C THR A 457 11.73 24.11 1.56
N HIS A 458 11.99 25.17 0.79
CA HIS A 458 11.46 26.50 1.00
C HIS A 458 10.76 26.96 -0.27
N ALA A 459 9.49 27.33 -0.16
CA ALA A 459 8.73 27.81 -1.31
C ALA A 459 7.84 29.00 -0.94
N THR A 460 7.53 29.80 -1.94
CA THR A 460 6.53 30.87 -1.89
C THR A 460 5.44 30.56 -2.91
N LEU A 461 4.19 30.68 -2.49
CA LEU A 461 3.04 30.56 -3.36
C LEU A 461 2.31 31.90 -3.41
N THR A 462 2.10 32.42 -4.59
CA THR A 462 1.28 33.59 -4.84
C THR A 462 0.16 33.26 -5.82
N SER A 463 -1.03 33.76 -5.55
CA SER A 463 -2.16 33.56 -6.46
C SER A 463 -2.98 34.84 -6.60
N HIS A 464 -3.63 34.99 -7.75
CA HIS A 464 -4.54 36.08 -8.04
C HIS A 464 -5.83 35.54 -8.67
N ASN A 465 -6.99 35.88 -8.05
CA ASN A 465 -8.32 35.41 -8.47
C ASN A 465 -8.37 33.87 -8.75
N LEU A 466 -7.55 33.09 -8.06
CA LEU A 466 -7.43 31.64 -8.29
C LEU A 466 -8.71 30.93 -7.89
N GLU A 467 -9.33 30.20 -8.81
CA GLU A 467 -10.46 29.33 -8.53
C GLU A 467 -9.97 28.09 -7.78
N VAL A 468 -10.31 27.99 -6.49
CA VAL A 468 -9.91 26.86 -5.61
C VAL A 468 -11.03 25.89 -5.35
N SER A 469 -12.27 26.28 -5.66
CA SER A 469 -13.44 25.38 -5.62
C SER A 469 -14.48 25.85 -6.64
N ASN A 470 -15.09 24.91 -7.36
CA ASN A 470 -16.17 25.16 -8.30
C ASN A 470 -17.07 23.92 -8.39
N ASN A 471 -17.85 23.70 -7.33
CA ASN A 471 -18.79 22.60 -7.23
C ASN A 471 -20.17 23.10 -6.74
N ALA A 472 -21.12 22.21 -6.60
CA ALA A 472 -22.49 22.56 -6.19
C ALA A 472 -22.58 23.24 -4.81
N GLN A 473 -21.61 22.99 -3.92
CA GLN A 473 -21.62 23.52 -2.55
C GLN A 473 -20.80 24.79 -2.40
N ALA A 474 -19.76 24.98 -3.21
CA ALA A 474 -18.86 26.10 -3.08
C ALA A 474 -18.23 26.52 -4.42
N TYR A 475 -18.31 27.81 -4.72
CA TYR A 475 -17.49 28.50 -5.71
C TYR A 475 -16.62 29.50 -4.95
N VAL A 476 -15.29 29.40 -5.06
CA VAL A 476 -14.37 30.20 -4.26
C VAL A 476 -13.18 30.67 -5.11
N LEU A 477 -12.96 31.97 -5.11
CA LEU A 477 -11.76 32.62 -5.65
C LEU A 477 -10.87 33.09 -4.49
N VAL A 478 -9.55 32.95 -4.66
CA VAL A 478 -8.59 33.39 -3.65
C VAL A 478 -7.43 34.17 -4.27
N ASP A 479 -6.98 35.21 -3.53
CA ASP A 479 -5.67 35.83 -3.67
C ASP A 479 -4.84 35.36 -2.48
N SER A 480 -3.69 34.76 -2.71
CA SER A 480 -2.89 34.24 -1.62
C SER A 480 -1.41 34.62 -1.74
N SER A 481 -0.79 34.74 -0.59
CA SER A 481 0.66 34.89 -0.45
C SER A 481 1.10 34.03 0.72
N LEU A 482 1.64 32.85 0.39
CA LEU A 482 1.98 31.81 1.36
C LEU A 482 3.47 31.51 1.30
N ARG A 483 4.05 31.20 2.44
CA ARG A 483 5.39 30.62 2.60
C ARG A 483 5.25 29.19 3.07
N ILE A 484 5.93 28.30 2.42
CA ILE A 484 5.88 26.87 2.65
C ILE A 484 7.28 26.41 3.03
N TYR A 485 7.40 25.74 4.15
CA TYR A 485 8.63 25.13 4.63
C TYR A 485 8.37 23.64 4.85
N LEU A 486 9.27 22.83 4.36
CA LEU A 486 9.26 21.40 4.60
C LEU A 486 10.57 21.01 5.28
N GLN A 487 10.50 20.38 6.42
CA GLN A 487 11.64 19.84 7.15
C GLN A 487 11.18 18.69 8.03
N ASP A 488 11.97 17.63 8.12
CA ASP A 488 11.72 16.45 8.99
C ASP A 488 10.30 15.87 8.86
N ASN A 489 9.76 15.83 7.62
CA ASN A 489 8.42 15.40 7.28
C ASN A 489 7.28 16.30 7.82
N VAL A 490 7.60 17.50 8.29
CA VAL A 490 6.62 18.53 8.69
C VAL A 490 6.54 19.59 7.62
N ILE A 491 5.32 19.82 7.09
CA ILE A 491 5.00 20.92 6.19
C ILE A 491 4.47 22.08 7.04
N ILE A 492 5.13 23.22 6.98
CA ILE A 492 4.69 24.44 7.65
C ILE A 492 4.23 25.43 6.57
N VAL A 493 2.99 25.91 6.69
CA VAL A 493 2.39 26.89 5.78
C VAL A 493 2.02 28.13 6.56
N ASP A 494 2.65 29.25 6.23
CA ASP A 494 2.37 30.55 6.84
C ASP A 494 1.95 31.57 5.77
N GLY A 495 0.95 32.41 6.04
CA GLY A 495 0.66 33.51 5.14
C GLY A 495 -0.74 34.08 5.18
N ASN A 496 -1.10 34.78 4.11
CA ASN A 496 -2.34 35.50 4.00
C ASN A 496 -3.15 34.96 2.81
N ILE A 497 -4.46 34.85 3.01
CA ILE A 497 -5.44 34.47 1.99
C ILE A 497 -6.53 35.55 2.02
N ASN A 498 -6.74 36.22 0.89
CA ASN A 498 -7.90 37.06 0.64
C ASN A 498 -8.90 36.30 -0.21
N VAL A 499 -10.18 36.34 0.13
CA VAL A 499 -11.28 35.70 -0.61
C VAL A 499 -12.10 36.79 -1.27
N PRO A 500 -11.74 37.30 -2.46
CA PRO A 500 -12.44 38.41 -3.12
C PRO A 500 -13.90 38.01 -3.45
N ARG A 501 -14.14 36.77 -3.83
CA ARG A 501 -15.46 36.26 -4.20
C ARG A 501 -15.62 34.83 -3.76
N ALA A 502 -16.79 34.54 -3.15
CA ALA A 502 -17.24 33.17 -2.94
C ALA A 502 -18.76 33.07 -3.01
N ARG A 503 -19.28 31.91 -3.38
CA ARG A 503 -20.69 31.53 -3.25
C ARG A 503 -20.72 30.20 -2.51
N LEU A 504 -21.28 30.20 -1.31
CA LEU A 504 -21.28 29.05 -0.41
C LEU A 504 -22.72 28.55 -0.24
N HIS A 505 -22.99 27.30 -0.60
CA HIS A 505 -24.29 26.66 -0.51
C HIS A 505 -24.17 25.31 0.23
N PRO A 506 -23.81 25.30 1.52
CA PRO A 506 -23.65 24.07 2.26
C PRO A 506 -25.01 23.34 2.40
N GLN A 507 -25.03 22.04 2.12
CA GLN A 507 -26.22 21.19 2.25
C GLN A 507 -26.33 20.53 3.62
N SER A 508 -25.20 20.31 4.28
CA SER A 508 -25.10 19.77 5.64
C SER A 508 -24.01 20.50 6.41
N LEU A 509 -24.14 20.56 7.74
CA LEU A 509 -23.03 20.96 8.60
C LEU A 509 -21.97 19.87 8.55
N PRO A 510 -20.67 20.23 8.56
CA PRO A 510 -19.62 19.23 8.68
C PRO A 510 -19.84 18.41 9.95
N GLU A 511 -20.04 17.10 9.82
CA GLU A 511 -19.97 16.21 10.98
C GLU A 511 -18.52 16.26 11.47
N GLY A 512 -18.33 16.73 12.71
CA GLY A 512 -17.00 16.80 13.30
C GLY A 512 -16.39 15.39 13.29
N ALA A 513 -15.23 15.23 12.66
CA ALA A 513 -14.47 13.99 12.72
C ALA A 513 -14.18 13.72 14.21
N VAL A 514 -14.81 12.69 14.79
CA VAL A 514 -14.51 12.24 16.14
C VAL A 514 -13.07 11.68 16.10
N PRO A 515 -12.12 12.25 16.83
CA PRO A 515 -10.79 11.69 16.88
C PRO A 515 -10.88 10.28 17.44
N VAL A 516 -10.22 9.34 16.79
CA VAL A 516 -10.10 7.95 17.26
C VAL A 516 -9.50 7.99 18.66
N SER A 517 -10.19 7.38 19.64
CA SER A 517 -9.71 7.32 21.03
C SER A 517 -8.28 6.78 21.06
N PRO A 518 -7.36 7.41 21.82
CA PRO A 518 -6.00 6.91 21.97
C PRO A 518 -5.91 5.49 22.55
N ASP A 519 -7.00 4.99 23.15
CA ASP A 519 -7.10 3.65 23.74
C ASP A 519 -7.60 2.58 22.77
N LEU A 520 -7.87 2.92 21.48
CA LEU A 520 -8.28 1.95 20.48
C LEU A 520 -7.07 1.13 19.99
N VAL A 521 -6.88 -0.05 20.55
CA VAL A 521 -5.92 -1.04 20.05
C VAL A 521 -6.59 -1.86 18.94
N ILE A 522 -6.24 -1.58 17.68
CA ILE A 522 -6.68 -2.42 16.55
C ILE A 522 -5.87 -3.72 16.57
N VAL A 523 -6.47 -4.78 17.08
CA VAL A 523 -5.91 -6.14 17.08
C VAL A 523 -6.15 -6.73 15.68
N ASN A 524 -5.08 -7.16 14.98
CA ASN A 524 -5.06 -7.70 13.61
C ASN A 524 -5.08 -6.69 12.45
N ALA A 525 -4.50 -5.52 12.62
CA ALA A 525 -3.97 -4.83 11.45
C ALA A 525 -2.77 -5.64 10.95
N ASP A 526 -2.93 -6.36 9.84
CA ASP A 526 -1.79 -6.86 9.08
C ASP A 526 -0.77 -5.73 8.97
N LYS A 527 0.44 -5.96 9.49
CA LYS A 527 1.56 -5.04 9.33
C LYS A 527 2.00 -5.03 7.86
N LYS A 528 1.16 -4.52 6.99
CA LYS A 528 1.62 -3.97 5.73
C LYS A 528 2.30 -2.66 6.09
N THR A 529 3.60 -2.72 6.28
CA THR A 529 4.50 -1.58 6.25
C THR A 529 4.44 -0.97 4.85
N THR A 530 3.38 -0.26 4.57
CA THR A 530 3.42 0.79 3.58
C THR A 530 4.24 1.88 4.25
N PHE A 531 5.46 2.09 3.78
CA PHE A 531 6.24 3.31 4.06
C PHE A 531 5.55 4.50 3.37
N VAL A 532 4.33 4.81 3.79
CA VAL A 532 3.75 6.11 3.53
C VAL A 532 4.33 7.01 4.61
N THR A 533 5.39 7.71 4.29
CA THR A 533 5.89 8.81 5.10
C THR A 533 4.72 9.78 5.29
N ARG A 534 4.11 9.76 6.46
CA ARG A 534 2.94 10.59 6.75
C ARG A 534 3.45 12.00 6.98
N TRP A 535 3.28 12.87 5.99
CA TRP A 535 3.60 14.28 6.11
C TRP A 535 2.67 14.91 7.16
N LEU A 536 3.25 15.61 8.14
CA LEU A 536 2.51 16.35 9.15
C LEU A 536 2.34 17.79 8.66
N LEU A 537 1.12 18.30 8.68
CA LEU A 537 0.80 19.67 8.26
C LEU A 537 0.65 20.57 9.49
N THR A 538 1.32 21.70 9.49
CA THR A 538 1.11 22.83 10.39
C THR A 538 0.77 24.05 9.56
N ALA A 539 -0.35 24.72 9.80
CA ALA A 539 -0.73 25.90 9.05
C ALA A 539 -1.06 27.08 9.99
N ARG A 540 -0.57 28.26 9.65
CA ARG A 540 -0.88 29.52 10.33
C ARG A 540 -1.29 30.54 9.27
N LEU A 541 -2.58 30.68 9.07
CA LEU A 541 -3.15 31.42 7.96
C LEU A 541 -3.99 32.59 8.46
N ARG A 542 -3.87 33.74 7.80
CA ARG A 542 -4.77 34.88 7.97
C ARG A 542 -5.69 34.94 6.78
N VAL A 543 -6.97 34.75 7.01
CA VAL A 543 -8.00 34.76 5.99
C VAL A 543 -8.80 36.04 6.11
N GLN A 544 -8.94 36.79 5.03
CA GLN A 544 -9.79 37.95 4.92
C GLN A 544 -10.87 37.71 3.88
N LEU A 545 -12.12 37.95 4.24
CA LEU A 545 -13.28 37.88 3.35
C LEU A 545 -13.49 39.25 2.69
N GLY A 546 -13.60 39.25 1.37
CA GLY A 546 -13.93 40.40 0.56
C GLY A 546 -15.42 40.71 0.51
N ASP A 547 -15.81 41.68 -0.34
CA ASP A 547 -17.19 42.16 -0.39
C ASP A 547 -18.16 41.28 -1.20
N GLN A 548 -17.66 40.33 -1.98
CA GLN A 548 -18.47 39.42 -2.82
C GLN A 548 -18.50 37.98 -2.30
N VAL A 549 -18.52 37.81 -0.99
CA VAL A 549 -18.63 36.50 -0.35
C VAL A 549 -20.07 36.28 0.04
N GLU A 550 -20.78 35.46 -0.73
CA GLU A 550 -22.20 35.15 -0.53
C GLU A 550 -22.38 33.80 0.16
N PHE A 551 -23.28 33.74 1.11
CA PHE A 551 -23.67 32.53 1.82
C PHE A 551 -25.16 32.29 1.66
N LYS A 552 -25.54 31.06 1.31
CA LYS A 552 -26.93 30.62 1.27
C LYS A 552 -27.03 29.19 1.78
N GLY A 553 -27.48 29.05 3.00
CA GLY A 553 -27.61 27.72 3.65
C GLY A 553 -28.39 27.82 4.96
N PHE A 554 -29.04 26.74 5.37
CA PHE A 554 -29.77 26.63 6.62
C PHE A 554 -30.84 27.72 6.84
N GLY A 555 -31.45 28.20 5.75
CA GLY A 555 -32.40 29.28 5.78
C GLY A 555 -31.79 30.69 5.83
N ILE A 556 -30.49 30.82 5.97
CA ILE A 556 -29.77 32.08 5.99
C ILE A 556 -29.28 32.38 4.55
N SER A 557 -29.46 33.63 4.12
CA SER A 557 -28.80 34.20 2.96
C SER A 557 -28.23 35.56 3.28
N GLY A 558 -27.02 35.87 2.78
CA GLY A 558 -26.39 37.17 3.05
C GLY A 558 -24.94 37.18 2.57
N LYS A 559 -24.28 38.33 2.75
CA LYS A 559 -22.85 38.49 2.45
C LYS A 559 -22.04 38.31 3.72
N LEU A 560 -20.99 37.52 3.63
CA LEU A 560 -20.04 37.33 4.73
C LEU A 560 -18.89 38.34 4.61
N ARG A 561 -18.52 38.94 5.72
CA ARG A 561 -17.35 39.81 5.87
C ARG A 561 -16.59 39.45 7.14
N GLY A 562 -15.29 39.61 7.13
CA GLY A 562 -14.51 39.36 8.35
C GLY A 562 -13.06 39.01 8.09
N LYS A 563 -12.38 38.75 9.21
CA LYS A 563 -10.98 38.32 9.23
C LYS A 563 -10.82 37.21 10.25
N LEU A 564 -10.13 36.15 9.85
CA LEU A 564 -9.83 35.00 10.69
C LEU A 564 -8.35 34.68 10.66
N ALA A 565 -7.75 34.46 11.82
CA ALA A 565 -6.48 33.76 11.94
C ALA A 565 -6.78 32.31 12.26
N LEU A 566 -6.25 31.41 11.43
CA LEU A 566 -6.43 29.98 11.55
C LEU A 566 -5.11 29.34 11.96
N SER A 567 -5.14 28.39 12.87
CA SER A 567 -4.02 27.58 13.30
C SER A 567 -4.40 26.10 13.22
N ASP A 568 -3.65 25.36 12.43
CA ASP A 568 -3.76 23.90 12.31
C ASP A 568 -2.44 23.27 12.76
N GLU A 569 -2.50 22.33 13.68
CA GLU A 569 -1.37 21.59 14.21
C GLU A 569 -1.63 20.08 14.14
N PRO A 570 -0.63 19.26 13.87
CA PRO A 570 -0.80 17.81 13.76
C PRO A 570 -1.47 17.20 15.00
N GLY A 571 -2.57 16.46 14.77
CA GLY A 571 -3.30 15.78 15.83
C GLY A 571 -4.16 16.68 16.71
N LYS A 572 -4.26 17.96 16.39
CA LYS A 572 -5.18 18.90 17.05
C LYS A 572 -6.31 19.31 16.11
N LEU A 573 -7.42 19.80 16.68
CA LEU A 573 -8.48 20.41 15.89
C LEU A 573 -8.07 21.82 15.48
N ILE A 574 -8.54 22.25 14.30
CA ILE A 574 -8.23 23.57 13.75
C ILE A 574 -8.83 24.65 14.65
N MET A 575 -7.99 25.59 15.06
CA MET A 575 -8.37 26.72 15.91
C MET A 575 -8.57 27.99 15.07
N GLY A 576 -9.54 28.79 15.45
CA GLY A 576 -9.84 30.08 14.83
C GLY A 576 -9.78 31.24 15.84
N GLN A 577 -9.30 32.42 15.36
CA GLN A 577 -9.36 33.67 16.09
C GLN A 577 -9.82 34.79 15.14
N GLY A 578 -10.82 35.54 15.54
CA GLY A 578 -11.36 36.66 14.76
C GLY A 578 -12.87 36.67 14.71
N GLU A 579 -13.41 37.32 13.71
CA GLU A 579 -14.86 37.50 13.56
C GLU A 579 -15.27 37.39 12.09
N VAL A 580 -16.41 36.72 11.85
CA VAL A 580 -17.13 36.74 10.58
C VAL A 580 -18.51 37.29 10.83
N SER A 581 -18.91 38.32 10.09
CA SER A 581 -20.23 38.94 10.17
C SER A 581 -21.03 38.72 8.89
N ILE A 582 -22.36 38.72 9.04
CA ILE A 582 -23.30 38.63 7.94
C ILE A 582 -23.82 40.06 7.68
N ALA A 583 -23.58 40.56 6.47
CA ALA A 583 -24.14 41.82 6.00
C ALA A 583 -25.25 41.55 4.98
N ASP A 584 -26.23 42.46 4.90
CA ASP A 584 -27.38 42.35 4.00
C ASP A 584 -28.06 40.99 4.06
N GLY A 585 -28.21 40.44 5.29
CA GLY A 585 -28.65 39.10 5.50
C GLY A 585 -30.16 38.95 5.70
N SER A 586 -30.72 37.83 5.29
CA SER A 586 -32.05 37.40 5.60
C SER A 586 -32.08 35.99 6.18
N TYR A 587 -33.03 35.71 7.02
CA TYR A 587 -33.30 34.37 7.56
C TYR A 587 -34.71 33.95 7.23
N ARG A 588 -34.89 32.84 6.55
CA ARG A 588 -36.21 32.31 6.19
C ARG A 588 -36.71 31.36 7.26
N LEU A 589 -37.76 31.81 7.97
CA LEU A 589 -38.42 31.04 8.99
C LEU A 589 -39.84 30.68 8.52
N ARG A 590 -40.10 29.40 8.22
CA ARG A 590 -41.43 28.90 7.77
C ARG A 590 -42.10 29.74 6.67
N GLY A 591 -41.32 30.15 5.67
CA GLY A 591 -41.84 30.93 4.53
C GLY A 591 -41.84 32.44 4.73
N GLN A 592 -41.50 32.94 5.93
CA GLN A 592 -41.35 34.38 6.23
C GLN A 592 -39.86 34.75 6.17
N ASP A 593 -39.53 35.81 5.49
CA ASP A 593 -38.17 36.34 5.43
C ASP A 593 -37.99 37.40 6.56
N LEU A 594 -37.04 37.14 7.45
CA LEU A 594 -36.61 38.04 8.51
C LEU A 594 -35.32 38.73 8.10
N THR A 595 -35.17 39.99 8.35
CA THR A 595 -33.96 40.76 8.14
C THR A 595 -32.96 40.47 9.25
N ILE A 596 -31.76 40.08 8.95
CA ILE A 596 -30.67 39.90 9.93
C ILE A 596 -30.13 41.28 10.30
N ARG A 597 -30.51 41.79 11.49
CA ARG A 597 -30.04 43.05 12.06
C ARG A 597 -28.61 42.91 12.59
N ARG A 598 -28.28 41.74 13.15
CA ARG A 598 -26.97 41.36 13.64
C ARG A 598 -26.69 39.90 13.30
N GLY A 599 -25.54 39.63 12.71
CA GLY A 599 -25.11 38.25 12.41
C GLY A 599 -23.62 38.17 12.61
N ARG A 600 -23.13 37.53 13.68
CA ARG A 600 -21.73 37.44 14.02
C ARG A 600 -21.37 36.03 14.46
N LEU A 601 -20.27 35.52 13.92
CA LEU A 601 -19.55 34.31 14.36
C LEU A 601 -18.23 34.77 14.94
N ILE A 602 -18.03 34.55 16.23
CA ILE A 602 -16.88 35.06 16.97
C ILE A 602 -15.99 33.88 17.37
N PHE A 603 -14.73 33.95 16.95
CA PHE A 603 -13.69 32.95 17.23
C PHE A 603 -12.68 33.57 18.20
N SER A 604 -12.66 33.08 19.43
CA SER A 604 -11.77 33.55 20.51
C SER A 604 -10.75 32.48 20.85
N ASN A 605 -9.98 32.02 19.85
CA ASN A 605 -9.14 30.84 19.93
C ASN A 605 -9.98 29.58 20.23
N THR A 606 -11.06 29.45 19.51
CA THR A 606 -12.02 28.32 19.60
C THR A 606 -11.89 27.43 18.38
N PHE A 607 -12.48 26.26 18.43
CA PHE A 607 -12.52 25.37 17.26
C PHE A 607 -13.27 26.04 16.10
N ILE A 608 -12.74 25.86 14.88
CA ILE A 608 -13.31 26.48 13.68
C ILE A 608 -14.75 26.02 13.40
N ASP A 609 -15.12 24.84 13.87
CA ASP A 609 -16.45 24.22 13.72
C ASP A 609 -17.41 24.55 14.87
N ASP A 610 -16.96 25.31 15.90
CA ASP A 610 -17.80 25.72 17.04
C ASP A 610 -17.53 27.15 17.52
N PRO A 611 -17.73 28.16 16.66
CA PRO A 611 -17.63 29.57 17.06
C PRO A 611 -18.75 29.98 17.99
N ALA A 612 -18.53 31.05 18.75
CA ALA A 612 -19.64 31.74 19.42
C ALA A 612 -20.55 32.45 18.41
N VAL A 613 -21.84 32.34 18.60
CA VAL A 613 -22.87 32.86 17.69
C VAL A 613 -23.62 34.01 18.38
N ASP A 614 -23.77 35.13 17.67
CA ASP A 614 -24.62 36.25 18.05
C ASP A 614 -25.40 36.70 16.80
N VAL A 615 -26.62 36.14 16.66
CA VAL A 615 -27.47 36.42 15.50
C VAL A 615 -28.82 36.97 16.00
N GLU A 616 -29.25 38.07 15.39
CA GLU A 616 -30.54 38.68 15.62
C GLU A 616 -31.23 38.94 14.28
N ALA A 617 -32.37 38.27 14.10
CA ALA A 617 -33.17 38.37 12.87
C ALA A 617 -34.54 38.91 13.23
N VAL A 618 -35.04 39.93 12.53
CA VAL A 618 -36.26 40.65 12.84
C VAL A 618 -37.21 40.73 11.64
N ARG A 619 -38.47 40.79 11.95
CA ARG A 619 -39.55 41.18 11.05
C ARG A 619 -40.25 42.43 11.59
N GLU A 620 -40.31 43.44 10.77
CA GLU A 620 -41.00 44.69 11.10
C GLU A 620 -42.42 44.66 10.49
N VAL A 621 -43.42 44.81 11.31
CA VAL A 621 -44.82 44.82 10.90
C VAL A 621 -45.52 46.03 11.59
N ASN A 622 -45.80 47.06 10.77
CA ASN A 622 -46.33 48.34 11.25
C ASN A 622 -45.43 48.97 12.34
N THR A 623 -45.90 49.04 13.58
CA THR A 623 -45.18 49.59 14.74
C THR A 623 -44.51 48.52 15.61
N VAL A 624 -44.61 47.25 15.23
CA VAL A 624 -44.05 46.12 15.98
C VAL A 624 -42.88 45.51 15.25
N THR A 625 -41.75 45.43 15.96
CA THR A 625 -40.60 44.62 15.53
C THR A 625 -40.61 43.34 16.36
N ALA A 626 -40.85 42.21 15.71
CA ALA A 626 -40.69 40.89 16.32
C ALA A 626 -39.43 40.21 15.82
N GLY A 627 -38.71 39.51 16.68
CA GLY A 627 -37.40 38.94 16.29
C GLY A 627 -37.01 37.64 17.00
N VAL A 628 -36.04 37.00 16.41
CA VAL A 628 -35.36 35.81 16.94
C VAL A 628 -33.91 36.17 17.24
N ARG A 629 -33.44 35.87 18.43
CA ARG A 629 -32.06 36.03 18.86
C ARG A 629 -31.46 34.68 19.15
N ILE A 630 -30.32 34.40 18.54
CA ILE A 630 -29.53 33.17 18.71
C ILE A 630 -28.21 33.57 19.35
N LYS A 631 -27.88 32.99 20.50
CA LYS A 631 -26.61 33.13 21.23
C LYS A 631 -26.04 31.77 21.59
N GLY A 632 -24.86 31.73 22.19
CA GLY A 632 -24.16 30.49 22.57
C GLY A 632 -23.09 30.09 21.57
N THR A 633 -22.90 28.82 21.33
CA THR A 633 -21.98 28.31 20.28
C THR A 633 -22.74 27.68 19.12
N LEU A 634 -22.09 27.47 18.00
CA LEU A 634 -22.72 26.87 16.82
C LEU A 634 -23.26 25.45 17.12
N LYS A 635 -22.59 24.70 17.99
CA LYS A 635 -23.00 23.37 18.44
C LYS A 635 -24.03 23.39 19.57
N GLN A 636 -24.12 24.50 20.33
CA GLN A 636 -25.07 24.69 21.43
C GLN A 636 -25.77 26.06 21.34
N PRO A 637 -26.59 26.29 20.31
CA PRO A 637 -27.27 27.56 20.13
C PRO A 637 -28.43 27.71 21.13
N GLN A 638 -28.58 28.90 21.70
CA GLN A 638 -29.72 29.28 22.54
C GLN A 638 -30.59 30.26 21.77
N LEU A 639 -31.81 29.87 21.48
CA LEU A 639 -32.75 30.67 20.71
C LEU A 639 -33.74 31.34 21.67
N THR A 640 -33.94 32.66 21.52
CA THR A 640 -34.92 33.46 22.24
C THR A 640 -35.75 34.29 21.27
N ILE A 641 -37.06 34.38 21.52
CA ILE A 641 -37.97 35.28 20.78
C ILE A 641 -38.11 36.55 21.57
N PHE A 642 -38.11 37.69 20.88
CA PHE A 642 -38.27 39.01 21.47
C PHE A 642 -39.13 39.90 20.58
N SER A 643 -39.64 40.99 21.16
CA SER A 643 -40.40 42.02 20.45
C SER A 643 -40.16 43.42 21.00
N GLU A 644 -40.34 44.41 20.13
CA GLU A 644 -40.31 45.83 20.43
C GLU A 644 -41.58 46.49 19.84
N PRO A 645 -42.55 46.97 20.71
CA PRO A 645 -42.57 46.91 22.16
C PRO A 645 -42.69 45.50 22.71
N THR A 646 -42.27 45.30 23.97
CA THR A 646 -42.27 43.99 24.62
C THR A 646 -43.73 43.47 24.76
N MET A 647 -43.94 42.24 24.32
CA MET A 647 -45.20 41.51 24.39
C MET A 647 -45.03 40.06 24.82
N SER A 648 -46.09 39.29 24.90
CA SER A 648 -46.00 37.85 25.20
C SER A 648 -45.23 37.12 24.11
N GLN A 649 -44.55 36.03 24.45
CA GLN A 649 -43.83 35.22 23.46
C GLN A 649 -44.75 34.66 22.37
N SER A 650 -45.97 34.33 22.68
CA SER A 650 -46.99 33.87 21.74
C SER A 650 -47.40 34.99 20.75
N ASP A 651 -47.59 36.23 21.25
CA ASP A 651 -47.85 37.36 20.35
C ASP A 651 -46.64 37.70 19.47
N ALA A 652 -45.44 37.75 20.05
CA ALA A 652 -44.23 38.00 19.31
C ALA A 652 -44.00 36.92 18.21
N LEU A 653 -44.28 35.65 18.50
CA LEU A 653 -44.23 34.57 17.50
C LEU A 653 -45.33 34.71 16.45
N SER A 654 -46.56 35.16 16.86
CA SER A 654 -47.64 35.46 15.92
C SER A 654 -47.25 36.57 14.94
N TYR A 655 -46.69 37.69 15.42
CA TYR A 655 -46.18 38.75 14.55
C TYR A 655 -45.07 38.25 13.61
N LEU A 656 -44.18 37.40 14.10
CA LEU A 656 -43.11 36.81 13.26
C LEU A 656 -43.67 35.95 12.10
N LEU A 657 -44.68 35.12 12.37
CA LEU A 657 -45.22 34.16 11.41
C LEU A 657 -46.40 34.72 10.61
N LEU A 658 -47.36 35.40 11.26
CA LEU A 658 -48.61 35.81 10.65
C LEU A 658 -48.63 37.31 10.31
N GLY A 659 -47.89 38.13 11.06
CA GLY A 659 -47.86 39.58 10.87
C GLY A 659 -48.94 40.33 11.66
N HIS A 660 -49.63 39.70 12.65
CA HIS A 660 -50.61 40.32 13.52
C HIS A 660 -50.64 39.64 14.91
N ALA A 661 -51.32 40.28 15.87
CA ALA A 661 -51.43 39.74 17.22
C ALA A 661 -52.20 38.42 17.24
N MET A 662 -51.90 37.56 18.21
CA MET A 662 -52.57 36.27 18.41
C MET A 662 -54.07 36.39 18.58
N SER A 663 -54.53 37.48 19.22
CA SER A 663 -55.94 37.80 19.43
C SER A 663 -56.73 38.05 18.14
N GLN A 664 -56.05 38.32 17.02
CA GLN A 664 -56.63 38.54 15.70
C GLN A 664 -56.49 37.31 14.79
N SER A 665 -55.95 36.21 15.31
CA SER A 665 -55.72 34.99 14.53
C SER A 665 -56.97 34.11 14.48
N THR A 666 -57.19 33.45 13.35
CA THR A 666 -58.17 32.38 13.22
C THR A 666 -57.72 31.14 13.99
N LEU A 667 -58.64 30.20 14.27
CA LEU A 667 -58.31 28.94 14.93
C LEU A 667 -57.18 28.16 14.23
N ALA A 668 -57.18 28.15 12.90
CA ALA A 668 -56.17 27.47 12.08
C ALA A 668 -54.81 28.18 12.17
N GLU A 669 -54.77 29.50 12.18
CA GLU A 669 -53.56 30.31 12.35
C GLU A 669 -52.99 30.19 13.76
N GLY A 670 -53.86 30.20 14.81
CA GLY A 670 -53.48 29.97 16.20
C GLY A 670 -52.82 28.59 16.40
N GLN A 671 -53.34 27.60 15.73
CA GLN A 671 -52.76 26.25 15.71
C GLN A 671 -51.41 26.20 14.99
N SER A 672 -51.24 26.98 13.92
CA SER A 672 -49.97 27.13 13.22
C SER A 672 -48.88 27.80 14.08
N VAL A 673 -49.23 28.80 14.87
CA VAL A 673 -48.34 29.46 15.86
C VAL A 673 -47.96 28.50 16.99
N SER A 674 -48.94 27.73 17.51
CA SER A 674 -48.69 26.71 18.55
C SER A 674 -47.77 25.60 18.06
N ASN A 675 -47.98 25.12 16.82
CA ASN A 675 -47.12 24.13 16.20
C ASN A 675 -45.70 24.68 15.92
N ALA A 676 -45.59 25.97 15.61
CA ALA A 676 -44.29 26.62 15.46
C ALA A 676 -43.55 26.78 16.79
N ALA A 677 -44.27 27.13 17.86
CA ALA A 677 -43.72 27.20 19.21
C ALA A 677 -43.22 25.85 19.70
N SER A 678 -44.00 24.79 19.44
CA SER A 678 -43.62 23.41 19.72
C SER A 678 -42.39 22.98 18.91
N ALA A 679 -42.31 23.33 17.63
CA ALA A 679 -41.19 23.00 16.78
C ALA A 679 -39.89 23.76 17.16
N LEU A 680 -40.00 24.99 17.63
CA LEU A 680 -38.86 25.75 18.18
C LEU A 680 -38.40 25.17 19.53
N GLY A 681 -39.30 24.68 20.34
CA GLY A 681 -39.00 23.89 21.55
C GLY A 681 -38.43 22.51 21.23
N LEU A 682 -38.91 21.88 20.16
CA LEU A 682 -38.41 20.58 19.67
C LEU A 682 -37.01 20.66 19.13
N VAL A 683 -36.62 21.74 18.46
CA VAL A 683 -35.22 21.91 18.02
C VAL A 683 -34.27 21.95 19.21
N ALA A 684 -34.66 22.60 20.31
CA ALA A 684 -33.90 22.57 21.56
C ALA A 684 -33.97 21.18 22.24
N GLY A 685 -35.12 20.50 22.14
CA GLY A 685 -35.35 19.15 22.69
C GLY A 685 -34.55 18.05 21.96
N ASP A 686 -34.44 18.12 20.64
CA ASP A 686 -33.69 17.15 19.83
C ASP A 686 -32.20 17.23 20.12
N TYR A 687 -31.67 18.42 20.40
CA TYR A 687 -30.27 18.61 20.77
C TYR A 687 -29.95 18.06 22.17
N LEU A 688 -30.90 18.24 23.14
CA LEU A 688 -30.81 17.63 24.46
C LEU A 688 -31.00 16.11 24.39
N ALA A 689 -31.88 15.63 23.49
CA ALA A 689 -32.15 14.22 23.30
C ALA A 689 -30.93 13.47 22.72
N LYS A 690 -30.20 14.05 21.77
CA LYS A 690 -28.96 13.48 21.25
C LYS A 690 -27.84 13.39 22.29
N GLY A 691 -27.73 14.38 23.17
CA GLY A 691 -26.78 14.34 24.28
C GLY A 691 -27.11 13.26 25.32
N ILE A 692 -28.41 13.06 25.64
CA ILE A 692 -28.89 12.04 26.59
C ILE A 692 -28.87 10.64 25.95
N GLY A 693 -29.18 10.53 24.64
CA GLY A 693 -29.17 9.28 23.91
C GLY A 693 -27.79 8.64 23.90
N GLY A 694 -26.73 9.43 23.73
CA GLY A 694 -25.32 8.96 23.78
C GLY A 694 -24.93 8.38 25.14
N THR A 695 -25.41 8.98 26.25
CA THR A 695 -25.15 8.45 27.60
C THR A 695 -25.97 7.19 27.93
N LEU A 696 -27.11 6.96 27.27
CA LEU A 696 -27.93 5.77 27.42
C LEU A 696 -27.58 4.64 26.43
N GLY A 697 -26.61 4.87 25.56
CA GLY A 697 -26.18 3.90 24.53
C GLY A 697 -27.25 3.62 23.47
N LEU A 698 -28.08 4.62 23.15
CA LEU A 698 -29.06 4.61 22.08
C LEU A 698 -28.49 5.31 20.85
N ASP A 699 -28.72 4.74 19.67
CA ASP A 699 -28.26 5.32 18.40
C ASP A 699 -29.24 6.37 17.84
N GLU A 700 -30.50 6.29 18.24
CA GLU A 700 -31.55 7.27 17.91
C GLU A 700 -32.40 7.60 19.15
N LEU A 701 -32.50 8.89 19.44
CA LEU A 701 -33.46 9.42 20.41
C LEU A 701 -34.01 10.72 19.82
N ARG A 702 -35.29 10.70 19.41
CA ARG A 702 -35.94 11.88 18.84
C ARG A 702 -37.41 11.91 19.18
N LEU A 703 -38.01 13.11 19.09
CA LEU A 703 -39.43 13.29 19.11
C LEU A 703 -39.94 13.33 17.66
N ASP A 704 -40.86 12.45 17.32
CA ASP A 704 -41.50 12.38 16.01
C ASP A 704 -42.95 12.92 16.10
N VAL A 705 -43.24 13.90 15.25
CA VAL A 705 -44.58 14.49 15.17
C VAL A 705 -45.22 14.01 13.87
N ASN A 706 -46.21 13.14 14.00
CA ASN A 706 -46.95 12.66 12.84
C ASN A 706 -47.87 13.80 12.32
N GLN A 707 -47.55 14.32 11.16
CA GLN A 707 -48.25 15.45 10.52
C GLN A 707 -49.71 15.13 10.17
N THR A 708 -50.07 13.86 9.99
CA THR A 708 -51.44 13.44 9.63
C THR A 708 -52.33 13.26 10.85
N THR A 709 -51.82 12.86 12.02
CA THR A 709 -52.57 12.56 13.23
C THR A 709 -52.32 13.53 14.37
N GLN A 710 -51.41 14.50 14.18
CA GLN A 710 -50.97 15.51 15.19
C GLN A 710 -50.42 14.91 16.50
N ASN A 711 -50.09 13.65 16.52
CA ASN A 711 -49.61 12.96 17.71
C ASN A 711 -48.08 12.99 17.79
N THR A 712 -47.57 13.36 18.96
CA THR A 712 -46.14 13.38 19.25
C THR A 712 -45.72 12.06 19.90
N SER A 713 -44.73 11.39 19.34
CA SER A 713 -44.17 10.15 19.85
C SER A 713 -42.68 10.30 20.15
N LEU A 714 -42.24 9.74 21.27
CA LEU A 714 -40.83 9.57 21.58
C LEU A 714 -40.30 8.33 20.82
N VAL A 715 -39.28 8.53 20.02
CA VAL A 715 -38.63 7.46 19.23
C VAL A 715 -37.29 7.14 19.86
N LEU A 716 -37.11 5.86 20.20
CA LEU A 716 -35.86 5.29 20.70
C LEU A 716 -35.39 4.27 19.72
N GLY A 717 -34.13 4.37 19.23
CA GLY A 717 -33.56 3.45 18.26
C GLY A 717 -32.18 2.95 18.64
N LYS A 718 -31.91 1.67 18.33
CA LYS A 718 -30.60 1.06 18.56
C LYS A 718 -30.28 0.01 17.53
N TYR A 719 -29.03 0.03 17.03
CA TYR A 719 -28.47 -1.06 16.26
C TYR A 719 -28.10 -2.22 17.18
N LEU A 720 -28.80 -3.35 17.04
CA LEU A 720 -28.47 -4.59 17.74
C LEU A 720 -27.34 -5.36 17.04
N SER A 721 -27.18 -5.11 15.74
CA SER A 721 -26.06 -5.58 14.91
C SER A 721 -25.92 -4.66 13.68
N PRO A 722 -24.84 -4.74 12.89
CA PRO A 722 -24.69 -3.92 11.67
C PRO A 722 -25.81 -4.05 10.63
N LYS A 723 -26.67 -5.08 10.76
CA LYS A 723 -27.79 -5.37 9.85
C LYS A 723 -29.15 -5.32 10.53
N LEU A 724 -29.21 -5.20 11.85
CA LEU A 724 -30.44 -5.29 12.64
C LEU A 724 -30.63 -4.03 13.45
N TYR A 725 -31.64 -3.26 13.13
CA TYR A 725 -32.02 -2.03 13.82
C TYR A 725 -33.35 -2.18 14.50
N LEU A 726 -33.42 -1.83 15.78
CA LEU A 726 -34.60 -1.86 16.61
C LEU A 726 -35.04 -0.42 16.91
N ARG A 727 -36.32 -0.09 16.67
CA ARG A 727 -36.90 1.21 16.95
C ARG A 727 -38.17 1.03 17.79
N TYR A 728 -38.31 1.85 18.81
CA TYR A 728 -39.45 1.86 19.68
C TYR A 728 -40.12 3.25 19.69
N TYR A 729 -41.41 3.29 19.41
CA TYR A 729 -42.22 4.47 19.43
C TYR A 729 -43.07 4.47 20.67
N SER A 730 -43.07 5.53 21.47
CA SER A 730 -43.95 5.75 22.61
C SER A 730 -44.71 7.08 22.44
N GLY A 731 -46.01 7.02 22.27
CA GLY A 731 -46.86 8.23 22.21
C GLY A 731 -46.86 9.01 23.53
N ILE A 732 -46.72 10.33 23.44
CA ILE A 732 -46.72 11.22 24.62
C ILE A 732 -48.13 11.60 25.03
N ALA A 733 -49.05 11.85 24.08
CA ALA A 733 -50.40 12.28 24.29
C ALA A 733 -51.43 11.14 24.18
N GLU A 734 -51.14 10.08 23.46
CA GLU A 734 -51.96 8.89 23.32
C GLU A 734 -51.21 7.64 23.77
N SER A 735 -51.95 6.64 24.29
CA SER A 735 -51.37 5.33 24.66
C SER A 735 -51.00 4.53 23.43
N SER A 736 -49.99 4.98 22.70
CA SER A 736 -49.43 4.23 21.56
C SER A 736 -48.02 3.73 21.91
N ARG A 737 -47.79 2.43 21.63
CA ARG A 737 -46.50 1.77 21.81
C ARG A 737 -46.28 0.86 20.61
N ILE A 738 -45.30 1.18 19.77
CA ILE A 738 -45.00 0.42 18.56
C ILE A 738 -43.53 0.05 18.58
N LEU A 739 -43.25 -1.22 18.42
CA LEU A 739 -41.91 -1.76 18.24
C LEU A 739 -41.70 -2.07 16.74
N GLN A 740 -40.66 -1.50 16.15
CA GLN A 740 -40.30 -1.68 14.75
C GLN A 740 -38.93 -2.33 14.68
N LEU A 741 -38.83 -3.40 13.91
CA LEU A 741 -37.59 -4.10 13.67
C LEU A 741 -37.25 -4.02 12.20
N GLN A 742 -36.05 -3.52 11.88
CA GLN A 742 -35.56 -3.42 10.52
C GLN A 742 -34.35 -4.36 10.34
N TYR A 743 -34.40 -5.22 9.34
CA TYR A 743 -33.29 -6.12 9.01
C TYR A 743 -32.84 -5.94 7.58
N GLN A 744 -31.56 -5.63 7.39
CA GLN A 744 -30.94 -5.43 6.08
C GLN A 744 -30.42 -6.75 5.54
N LEU A 745 -31.16 -7.38 4.63
CA LEU A 745 -30.80 -8.62 3.96
C LEU A 745 -29.60 -8.43 3.03
N SER A 746 -29.61 -7.34 2.23
CA SER A 746 -28.54 -6.98 1.31
C SER A 746 -28.49 -5.45 1.15
N ARG A 747 -27.54 -4.94 0.37
CA ARG A 747 -27.48 -3.49 0.05
C ARG A 747 -28.76 -2.95 -0.58
N ARG A 748 -29.58 -3.80 -1.23
CA ARG A 748 -30.80 -3.42 -1.96
C ARG A 748 -32.09 -3.92 -1.32
N PHE A 749 -32.04 -4.86 -0.37
CA PHE A 749 -33.22 -5.44 0.26
C PHE A 749 -33.21 -5.22 1.78
N GLN A 750 -34.30 -4.65 2.28
CA GLN A 750 -34.56 -4.43 3.68
C GLN A 750 -35.95 -4.97 4.04
N ILE A 751 -36.05 -5.69 5.14
CA ILE A 751 -37.31 -6.13 5.73
C ILE A 751 -37.55 -5.27 6.97
N GLN A 752 -38.78 -4.77 7.10
CA GLN A 752 -39.25 -4.04 8.27
C GLN A 752 -40.49 -4.74 8.81
N THR A 753 -40.52 -4.95 10.10
CA THR A 753 -41.71 -5.46 10.78
C THR A 753 -42.05 -4.54 11.92
N GLU A 754 -43.33 -4.33 12.15
CA GLU A 754 -43.84 -3.52 13.27
C GLU A 754 -44.92 -4.27 14.03
N SER A 755 -44.90 -4.10 15.35
CA SER A 755 -45.90 -4.69 16.25
C SER A 755 -46.13 -3.78 17.43
N GLY A 756 -47.38 -3.62 17.84
CA GLY A 756 -47.70 -2.75 18.97
C GLY A 756 -49.18 -2.41 19.07
N TYR A 757 -49.45 -1.32 19.80
CA TYR A 757 -50.80 -0.80 20.03
C TYR A 757 -50.81 0.69 19.72
N ARG A 758 -51.89 1.14 19.04
CA ARG A 758 -52.22 2.56 18.88
C ARG A 758 -53.61 2.80 19.42
N GLY A 759 -53.68 3.44 20.60
CA GLY A 759 -54.93 3.49 21.36
C GLY A 759 -55.38 2.09 21.76
N SER A 760 -56.59 1.69 21.39
CA SER A 760 -57.17 0.37 21.63
C SER A 760 -56.94 -0.63 20.48
N GLN A 761 -56.31 -0.24 19.38
CA GLN A 761 -56.09 -1.10 18.22
C GLN A 761 -54.69 -1.74 18.24
N SER A 762 -54.66 -3.05 18.03
CA SER A 762 -53.43 -3.78 17.79
C SER A 762 -52.94 -3.56 16.36
N ILE A 763 -51.68 -3.23 16.20
CA ILE A 763 -51.01 -3.06 14.91
C ILE A 763 -49.97 -4.17 14.78
N THR A 764 -50.02 -4.89 13.67
CA THR A 764 -48.96 -5.81 13.27
C THR A 764 -48.84 -5.71 11.77
N GLY A 765 -47.66 -5.40 11.28
CA GLY A 765 -47.38 -5.21 9.86
C GLY A 765 -45.95 -5.62 9.51
N GLY A 766 -45.72 -5.83 8.23
CA GLY A 766 -44.39 -6.07 7.70
C GLY A 766 -44.27 -5.58 6.27
N ASP A 767 -43.20 -4.87 5.99
CA ASP A 767 -42.88 -4.31 4.68
C ASP A 767 -41.52 -4.81 4.17
N ILE A 768 -41.43 -4.92 2.86
CA ILE A 768 -40.16 -5.23 2.19
C ILE A 768 -39.81 -4.02 1.31
N PHE A 769 -38.66 -3.42 1.57
CA PHE A 769 -38.16 -2.29 0.80
C PHE A 769 -37.09 -2.76 -0.16
N PHE A 770 -37.20 -2.32 -1.42
CA PHE A 770 -36.21 -2.53 -2.46
C PHE A 770 -35.72 -1.17 -2.97
N THR A 771 -34.43 -0.90 -2.82
CA THR A 771 -33.81 0.35 -3.28
C THR A 771 -33.10 0.12 -4.62
N ILE A 772 -33.43 0.94 -5.62
CA ILE A 772 -32.75 1.00 -6.91
C ILE A 772 -31.91 2.27 -6.91
N ASP A 773 -30.59 2.12 -6.96
CA ASP A 773 -29.68 3.24 -7.15
C ASP A 773 -29.58 3.50 -8.68
N TYR A 774 -29.92 4.71 -9.10
CA TYR A 774 -29.75 5.21 -10.46
C TYR A 774 -28.38 5.89 -10.62
#